data_0d0acab92be9c61350513e5629e93150
#
_entry.id   0d0acab92be9c61350513e5629e93150
#
_cell.length_a   1.000
_cell.length_b   1.000
_cell.length_c   1.000
_cell.angle_alpha   90.00
_cell.angle_beta   90.00
_cell.angle_gamma   90.00
#
_symmetry.space_group_name_H-M   'P 1'
#
loop_
_entity.id
_entity.type
_entity.pdbx_description
1 polymer ?
#
loop_
_entity_poly.entity_id
_entity_poly.type
_entity_poly.pdbx_seq_one_letter_code
_entity_poly.pdbx_strand_id
1 'polypeptide(L)'
;MKLSIIIPAYNAEPYIEELINRLKPQITKDVEVLVVDDGSKMPYLAPYKWVRVIRQENKGLAGARNIGIENTTGEYLHFIDADDLVPENYVEYILDLLKKEKPDFVELSWKSFDEKGGVKFDYKLEEGEKLTNPSACTRIFKRSFLGKMRFNEKKDTAEDEDLYRRIDWNKGKMATATEYMYFYRTSTPNSLSKKYRRGETRTKRVIYYYDYVTSDMKWLIKEVKKERELNEVLVMTRKNDLPELEKYAAIIEPMATYAHEVKGEENRFVEIVKNIETQVVLYMGHPYHFGGRETFIYNFCRQMSKHYDITVVFDEINPVLQARLIPYVEVIKNEKKVPIVCDSIIVNSVYDNIPRNISYKKSIQMIHGCQSSTARPLPTDKDYVVCVSEAVKDSFGEEAKDAIVIRNMTSPEKVEKVSHKSDVLRLITASRLNTDPKWEDKGASRMIQLAKMLTEKGIKYEWGYFAESPIPNTPEGVVFNKAVPDIKKYIAEADYLVQLSSAEAFCYSVVEALEIGTPVIVTDLPVFKELKIKDGQNGYIVPLDMDFDVEKIKKVPEFKYTYNNGTLVTKWKKLLGNTKPTHKYKPEKMKVVRVTTQYRDIVLNRILNIGERVLMPEERAKKVADAGFGMIEEV
;
A
#
# COMPACT_ATOMS: atom_id res chain seq x y z
N MET A 1 32.61 -20.38 -32.12
CA MET A 1 31.41 -19.80 -31.50
C MET A 1 31.84 -19.08 -30.24
N LYS A 2 31.42 -17.85 -30.01
CA LYS A 2 31.85 -17.05 -28.87
C LYS A 2 30.64 -16.40 -28.21
N LEU A 3 30.53 -16.49 -26.86
CA LEU A 3 29.53 -15.84 -26.06
C LEU A 3 30.07 -14.55 -25.46
N SER A 4 29.39 -13.43 -25.67
CA SER A 4 29.67 -12.16 -24.98
C SER A 4 28.70 -12.00 -23.81
N ILE A 5 29.25 -11.92 -22.61
CA ILE A 5 28.53 -11.55 -21.39
C ILE A 5 28.71 -10.05 -21.19
N ILE A 6 27.64 -9.30 -21.22
CA ILE A 6 27.61 -7.85 -21.07
C ILE A 6 26.96 -7.54 -19.70
N ILE A 7 27.71 -6.85 -18.84
CA ILE A 7 27.30 -6.52 -17.48
C ILE A 7 27.21 -4.99 -17.35
N PRO A 8 26.02 -4.40 -17.47
CA PRO A 8 25.82 -3.00 -17.17
C PRO A 8 25.96 -2.77 -15.65
N ALA A 9 26.76 -1.78 -15.25
CA ALA A 9 27.03 -1.50 -13.84
C ALA A 9 26.90 -0.01 -13.54
N TYR A 10 26.18 0.34 -12.48
CA TYR A 10 26.08 1.69 -11.95
C TYR A 10 25.95 1.66 -10.43
N ASN A 11 27.02 2.06 -9.71
CA ASN A 11 27.12 1.96 -8.25
C ASN A 11 26.78 0.53 -7.76
N ALA A 12 27.34 -0.49 -8.41
CA ALA A 12 27.02 -1.91 -8.17
C ALA A 12 28.08 -2.63 -7.32
N GLU A 13 28.99 -1.91 -6.67
CA GLU A 13 30.15 -2.42 -5.97
C GLU A 13 29.82 -3.56 -4.96
N PRO A 14 28.72 -3.51 -4.20
CA PRO A 14 28.43 -4.59 -3.26
C PRO A 14 28.11 -5.95 -3.91
N TYR A 15 27.73 -5.94 -5.20
CA TYR A 15 27.15 -7.11 -5.87
C TYR A 15 27.99 -7.64 -7.03
N ILE A 16 28.57 -6.75 -7.82
CA ILE A 16 29.26 -7.11 -9.06
C ILE A 16 30.44 -8.08 -8.82
N GLU A 17 31.12 -7.97 -7.70
CA GLU A 17 32.20 -8.88 -7.34
C GLU A 17 31.73 -10.31 -7.10
N GLU A 18 30.54 -10.48 -6.51
CA GLU A 18 29.94 -11.79 -6.33
C GLU A 18 29.66 -12.46 -7.68
N LEU A 19 29.08 -11.73 -8.63
CA LEU A 19 28.85 -12.21 -10.00
C LEU A 19 30.17 -12.55 -10.70
N ILE A 20 31.16 -11.67 -10.66
CA ILE A 20 32.48 -11.88 -11.30
C ILE A 20 33.20 -13.09 -10.69
N ASN A 21 33.16 -13.27 -9.38
CA ASN A 21 33.75 -14.42 -8.71
C ASN A 21 33.00 -15.73 -9.06
N ARG A 22 31.71 -15.69 -9.27
CA ARG A 22 30.90 -16.82 -9.74
C ARG A 22 31.25 -17.21 -11.18
N LEU A 23 31.52 -16.26 -12.05
CA LEU A 23 31.94 -16.50 -13.43
C LEU A 23 33.37 -16.97 -13.53
N LYS A 24 34.28 -16.56 -12.63
CA LYS A 24 35.73 -16.81 -12.71
C LYS A 24 36.12 -18.26 -13.01
N PRO A 25 35.64 -19.27 -12.30
CA PRO A 25 36.00 -20.67 -12.54
C PRO A 25 35.48 -21.20 -13.87
N GLN A 26 34.54 -20.51 -14.51
CA GLN A 26 33.82 -20.94 -15.70
C GLN A 26 34.39 -20.33 -17.02
N ILE A 27 35.26 -19.34 -16.92
CA ILE A 27 35.74 -18.60 -18.10
C ILE A 27 36.64 -19.47 -18.98
N THR A 28 36.30 -19.50 -20.26
CA THR A 28 37.04 -20.18 -21.34
C THR A 28 37.39 -19.20 -22.46
N LYS A 29 38.19 -19.64 -23.42
CA LYS A 29 38.54 -18.86 -24.63
C LYS A 29 37.31 -18.49 -25.50
N ASP A 30 36.19 -19.22 -25.32
CA ASP A 30 34.94 -19.04 -26.06
C ASP A 30 34.01 -18.03 -25.40
N VAL A 31 34.44 -17.39 -24.29
CA VAL A 31 33.64 -16.38 -23.55
C VAL A 31 34.42 -15.09 -23.44
N GLU A 32 33.80 -13.97 -23.69
CA GLU A 32 34.26 -12.64 -23.32
C GLU A 32 33.32 -11.98 -22.35
N VAL A 33 33.86 -11.28 -21.36
CA VAL A 33 33.09 -10.55 -20.37
C VAL A 33 33.44 -9.08 -20.46
N LEU A 34 32.40 -8.26 -20.64
CA LEU A 34 32.50 -6.80 -20.68
C LEU A 34 31.59 -6.19 -19.61
N VAL A 35 32.20 -5.48 -18.67
CA VAL A 35 31.51 -4.61 -17.76
C VAL A 35 31.42 -3.21 -18.36
N VAL A 36 30.23 -2.64 -18.42
CA VAL A 36 30.02 -1.25 -18.82
C VAL A 36 29.67 -0.44 -17.58
N ASP A 37 30.67 0.30 -17.07
CA ASP A 37 30.49 1.23 -15.94
C ASP A 37 29.81 2.52 -16.43
N ASP A 38 28.53 2.65 -16.14
CA ASP A 38 27.68 3.75 -16.59
C ASP A 38 27.79 4.99 -15.68
N GLY A 39 29.03 5.41 -15.40
CA GLY A 39 29.32 6.60 -14.63
C GLY A 39 29.13 6.44 -13.11
N SER A 40 29.51 5.29 -12.56
CA SER A 40 29.49 5.06 -11.10
C SER A 40 30.30 6.12 -10.36
N LYS A 41 29.91 6.42 -9.11
CA LYS A 41 30.66 7.36 -8.24
C LYS A 41 32.10 6.91 -8.04
N MET A 42 32.28 5.62 -7.78
CA MET A 42 33.58 4.95 -7.76
C MET A 42 33.71 4.16 -9.07
N PRO A 43 34.75 4.41 -9.89
CA PRO A 43 34.98 3.63 -11.12
C PRO A 43 35.16 2.14 -10.80
N TYR A 44 34.44 1.29 -11.51
CA TYR A 44 34.70 -0.14 -11.40
C TYR A 44 36.04 -0.50 -12.04
N LEU A 45 36.90 -1.14 -11.30
CA LEU A 45 38.23 -1.62 -11.78
C LEU A 45 38.16 -3.13 -11.94
N ALA A 46 38.57 -3.62 -13.14
CA ALA A 46 38.57 -5.05 -13.42
C ALA A 46 39.51 -5.81 -12.47
N PRO A 47 39.05 -6.76 -11.69
CA PRO A 47 39.91 -7.53 -10.78
C PRO A 47 40.73 -8.60 -11.53
N TYR A 48 40.36 -8.92 -12.78
CA TYR A 48 40.98 -9.98 -13.58
C TYR A 48 41.19 -9.56 -15.04
N LYS A 49 42.27 -10.02 -15.66
CA LYS A 49 42.62 -9.71 -17.06
C LYS A 49 41.58 -10.16 -18.10
N TRP A 50 40.74 -11.12 -17.77
CA TRP A 50 39.66 -11.61 -18.64
C TRP A 50 38.38 -10.76 -18.58
N VAL A 51 38.28 -9.83 -17.64
CA VAL A 51 37.19 -8.86 -17.57
C VAL A 51 37.64 -7.56 -18.23
N ARG A 52 36.98 -7.18 -19.30
CA ARG A 52 37.14 -5.85 -19.89
C ARG A 52 36.18 -4.87 -19.21
N VAL A 53 36.62 -3.64 -19.03
CA VAL A 53 35.78 -2.57 -18.49
C VAL A 53 35.78 -1.40 -19.47
N ILE A 54 34.59 -0.90 -19.76
CA ILE A 54 34.40 0.38 -20.47
C ILE A 54 33.63 1.29 -19.51
N ARG A 55 34.15 2.50 -19.32
CA ARG A 55 33.45 3.53 -18.55
C ARG A 55 32.90 4.59 -19.50
N GLN A 56 31.67 5.03 -19.24
CA GLN A 56 31.00 6.11 -19.94
C GLN A 56 30.36 7.10 -18.96
N GLU A 57 29.92 8.25 -19.44
CA GLU A 57 28.99 9.11 -18.71
C GLU A 57 27.63 8.39 -18.60
N ASN A 58 26.90 8.62 -17.49
CA ASN A 58 25.65 7.93 -17.24
C ASN A 58 24.61 8.16 -18.34
N LYS A 59 24.33 7.11 -19.12
CA LYS A 59 23.31 7.06 -20.18
C LYS A 59 22.13 6.15 -19.81
N GLY A 60 22.14 5.60 -18.61
CA GLY A 60 21.14 4.64 -18.15
C GLY A 60 21.39 3.21 -18.65
N LEU A 61 20.60 2.27 -18.15
CA LEU A 61 20.73 0.84 -18.42
C LEU A 61 20.72 0.51 -19.93
N ALA A 62 19.81 1.15 -20.68
CA ALA A 62 19.72 1.01 -22.13
C ALA A 62 21.03 1.43 -22.84
N GLY A 63 21.61 2.56 -22.47
CA GLY A 63 22.86 3.06 -23.03
C GLY A 63 24.03 2.13 -22.72
N ALA A 64 24.12 1.64 -21.48
CA ALA A 64 25.16 0.70 -21.08
C ALA A 64 25.08 -0.62 -21.85
N ARG A 65 23.87 -1.18 -22.04
CA ARG A 65 23.68 -2.39 -22.85
C ARG A 65 24.03 -2.16 -24.32
N ASN A 66 23.70 -1.01 -24.91
CA ASN A 66 24.05 -0.66 -26.28
C ASN A 66 25.55 -0.58 -26.47
N ILE A 67 26.28 0.12 -25.60
CA ILE A 67 27.76 0.15 -25.64
C ILE A 67 28.32 -1.25 -25.49
N GLY A 68 27.73 -2.11 -24.66
CA GLY A 68 28.11 -3.51 -24.55
C GLY A 68 27.96 -4.28 -25.86
N ILE A 69 26.86 -4.09 -26.61
CA ILE A 69 26.66 -4.71 -27.93
C ILE A 69 27.75 -4.26 -28.91
N GLU A 70 28.06 -2.97 -28.91
CA GLU A 70 29.02 -2.37 -29.87
C GLU A 70 30.47 -2.75 -29.59
N ASN A 71 30.81 -3.00 -28.34
CA ASN A 71 32.19 -3.27 -27.93
C ASN A 71 32.47 -4.75 -27.62
N THR A 72 31.57 -5.66 -28.00
CA THR A 72 31.79 -7.11 -27.94
C THR A 72 31.75 -7.75 -29.32
N THR A 73 32.34 -8.93 -29.44
CA THR A 73 32.53 -9.60 -30.74
C THR A 73 31.92 -10.98 -30.85
N GLY A 74 31.34 -11.48 -29.73
CA GLY A 74 30.74 -12.81 -29.67
C GLY A 74 29.55 -12.98 -30.61
N GLU A 75 29.41 -14.18 -31.13
CA GLU A 75 28.27 -14.58 -31.95
C GLU A 75 26.95 -14.49 -31.19
N TYR A 76 27.01 -14.75 -29.87
CA TYR A 76 25.86 -14.67 -28.96
C TYR A 76 26.12 -13.61 -27.90
N LEU A 77 25.01 -12.97 -27.46
CA LEU A 77 24.99 -11.89 -26.47
C LEU A 77 24.11 -12.29 -25.32
N HIS A 78 24.62 -12.20 -24.11
CA HIS A 78 23.81 -12.27 -22.88
C HIS A 78 24.03 -11.03 -22.02
N PHE A 79 22.94 -10.43 -21.56
CA PHE A 79 22.95 -9.31 -20.62
C PHE A 79 22.74 -9.87 -19.22
N ILE A 80 23.66 -9.63 -18.30
CA ILE A 80 23.52 -10.03 -16.90
C ILE A 80 23.57 -8.77 -16.06
N ASP A 81 22.53 -8.49 -15.30
CA ASP A 81 22.52 -7.32 -14.43
C ASP A 81 23.53 -7.51 -13.29
N ALA A 82 24.23 -6.44 -12.90
CA ALA A 82 25.41 -6.52 -12.02
C ALA A 82 25.08 -6.98 -10.57
N ASP A 83 23.81 -6.94 -10.19
CA ASP A 83 23.31 -7.39 -8.90
C ASP A 83 22.69 -8.79 -8.90
N ASP A 84 22.67 -9.47 -10.05
CA ASP A 84 22.13 -10.81 -10.24
C ASP A 84 23.24 -11.87 -10.30
N LEU A 85 22.84 -13.15 -10.35
CA LEU A 85 23.78 -14.27 -10.36
C LEU A 85 23.44 -15.30 -11.45
N VAL A 86 24.41 -16.14 -11.73
CA VAL A 86 24.28 -17.34 -12.60
C VAL A 86 24.73 -18.60 -11.83
N PRO A 87 24.34 -19.82 -12.22
CA PRO A 87 24.83 -21.03 -11.59
C PRO A 87 26.31 -21.32 -11.90
N GLU A 88 26.89 -22.25 -11.17
CA GLU A 88 28.32 -22.61 -11.30
C GLU A 88 28.64 -23.36 -12.60
N ASN A 89 27.66 -23.94 -13.26
CA ASN A 89 27.77 -24.61 -14.56
C ASN A 89 27.23 -23.79 -15.74
N TYR A 90 26.98 -22.47 -15.52
CA TYR A 90 26.31 -21.61 -16.50
C TYR A 90 27.01 -21.60 -17.87
N VAL A 91 28.33 -21.35 -17.90
CA VAL A 91 29.08 -21.22 -19.15
C VAL A 91 29.09 -22.54 -19.92
N GLU A 92 29.39 -23.65 -19.25
CA GLU A 92 29.41 -24.98 -19.84
C GLU A 92 28.07 -25.32 -20.47
N TYR A 93 26.99 -25.23 -19.67
CA TYR A 93 25.64 -25.53 -20.11
C TYR A 93 25.21 -24.69 -21.32
N ILE A 94 25.43 -23.36 -21.25
CA ILE A 94 25.04 -22.46 -22.33
C ILE A 94 25.84 -22.71 -23.60
N LEU A 95 27.16 -22.86 -23.51
CA LEU A 95 27.99 -23.13 -24.69
C LEU A 95 27.61 -24.45 -25.36
N ASP A 96 27.28 -25.49 -24.59
CA ASP A 96 26.86 -26.79 -25.15
C ASP A 96 25.48 -26.68 -25.81
N LEU A 97 24.53 -25.98 -25.18
CA LEU A 97 23.22 -25.70 -25.76
C LEU A 97 23.34 -24.94 -27.09
N LEU A 98 24.16 -23.88 -27.12
CA LEU A 98 24.39 -23.05 -28.31
C LEU A 98 25.07 -23.85 -29.44
N LYS A 99 26.02 -24.74 -29.12
CA LYS A 99 26.69 -25.62 -30.10
C LYS A 99 25.73 -26.64 -30.71
N LYS A 100 24.90 -27.25 -29.84
CA LYS A 100 23.96 -28.30 -30.23
C LYS A 100 22.81 -27.73 -31.06
N GLU A 101 22.15 -26.69 -30.56
CA GLU A 101 20.89 -26.20 -31.13
C GLU A 101 21.10 -25.10 -32.18
N LYS A 102 22.22 -24.33 -32.13
CA LYS A 102 22.47 -23.17 -32.97
C LYS A 102 21.28 -22.23 -33.11
N PRO A 103 20.65 -21.83 -31.99
CA PRO A 103 19.43 -21.03 -31.99
C PRO A 103 19.70 -19.59 -32.42
N ASP A 104 18.65 -18.85 -32.76
CA ASP A 104 18.72 -17.41 -32.93
C ASP A 104 18.51 -16.68 -31.60
N PHE A 105 17.78 -17.31 -30.68
CA PHE A 105 17.68 -16.88 -29.28
C PHE A 105 17.42 -18.06 -28.33
N VAL A 106 17.77 -17.86 -27.04
CA VAL A 106 17.54 -18.83 -25.98
C VAL A 106 16.66 -18.20 -24.91
N GLU A 107 15.62 -18.91 -24.49
CA GLU A 107 14.84 -18.58 -23.29
C GLU A 107 15.46 -19.32 -22.10
N LEU A 108 15.68 -18.61 -20.97
CA LEU A 108 16.35 -19.17 -19.80
C LEU A 108 15.32 -19.44 -18.68
N SER A 109 15.37 -20.64 -18.10
CA SER A 109 14.75 -20.86 -16.79
C SER A 109 15.46 -19.97 -15.76
N TRP A 110 14.68 -19.30 -14.91
CA TRP A 110 15.19 -18.38 -13.91
C TRP A 110 14.36 -18.40 -12.64
N LYS A 111 14.97 -18.02 -11.53
CA LYS A 111 14.27 -17.81 -10.26
C LYS A 111 14.83 -16.63 -9.52
N SER A 112 14.03 -16.08 -8.63
CA SER A 112 14.50 -15.02 -7.74
C SER A 112 15.17 -15.59 -6.50
N PHE A 113 16.00 -14.78 -5.85
CA PHE A 113 16.55 -15.04 -4.53
C PHE A 113 16.67 -13.75 -3.72
N ASP A 114 16.71 -13.90 -2.40
CA ASP A 114 17.11 -12.85 -1.47
C ASP A 114 18.26 -13.35 -0.57
N GLU A 115 18.79 -12.49 0.27
CA GLU A 115 19.93 -12.82 1.15
C GLU A 115 19.61 -13.87 2.21
N LYS A 116 18.32 -14.17 2.43
CA LYS A 116 17.85 -15.20 3.36
C LYS A 116 17.53 -16.53 2.64
N GLY A 117 17.78 -16.60 1.33
CA GLY A 117 17.47 -17.77 0.50
C GLY A 117 15.99 -17.86 0.07
N GLY A 118 15.21 -16.79 0.29
CA GLY A 118 13.80 -16.75 -0.11
C GLY A 118 13.63 -16.68 -1.64
N VAL A 119 12.68 -17.46 -2.18
CA VAL A 119 12.30 -17.48 -3.60
C VAL A 119 10.91 -16.88 -3.73
N LYS A 120 10.81 -15.76 -4.45
CA LYS A 120 9.53 -15.06 -4.72
C LYS A 120 8.97 -15.37 -6.11
N PHE A 121 9.85 -15.56 -7.07
CA PHE A 121 9.53 -15.88 -8.46
C PHE A 121 10.29 -17.13 -8.86
N ASP A 122 9.62 -18.07 -9.51
CA ASP A 122 10.18 -19.34 -9.98
C ASP A 122 9.59 -19.64 -11.37
N TYR A 123 10.44 -19.62 -12.40
CA TYR A 123 10.07 -19.86 -13.79
C TYR A 123 10.95 -20.96 -14.38
N LYS A 124 10.58 -22.18 -14.10
CA LYS A 124 11.18 -23.38 -14.68
C LYS A 124 10.49 -23.66 -16.02
N LEU A 125 11.26 -23.67 -17.09
CA LEU A 125 10.76 -23.90 -18.45
C LEU A 125 10.91 -25.36 -18.85
N GLU A 126 9.96 -25.86 -19.62
CA GLU A 126 10.07 -27.10 -20.37
C GLU A 126 10.66 -26.85 -21.76
N GLU A 127 11.11 -27.90 -22.45
CA GLU A 127 11.67 -27.78 -23.79
C GLU A 127 10.63 -27.19 -24.78
N GLY A 128 11.01 -26.15 -25.50
CA GLY A 128 10.14 -25.44 -26.45
C GLY A 128 9.20 -24.42 -25.80
N GLU A 129 9.24 -24.27 -24.48
CA GLU A 129 8.44 -23.26 -23.78
C GLU A 129 9.09 -21.87 -23.88
N LYS A 130 8.24 -20.85 -24.03
CA LYS A 130 8.64 -19.43 -24.18
C LYS A 130 8.22 -18.61 -22.99
N LEU A 131 9.11 -17.76 -22.50
CA LEU A 131 8.78 -16.77 -21.46
C LEU A 131 7.84 -15.69 -21.98
N THR A 132 6.86 -15.35 -21.18
CA THR A 132 5.95 -14.22 -21.43
C THR A 132 6.52 -12.89 -20.93
N ASN A 133 7.52 -12.94 -20.04
CA ASN A 133 8.13 -11.73 -19.51
C ASN A 133 9.14 -11.16 -20.55
N PRO A 134 9.23 -9.84 -20.76
CA PRO A 134 10.09 -9.23 -21.77
C PRO A 134 11.53 -8.99 -21.31
N SER A 135 11.99 -9.54 -20.18
CA SER A 135 13.31 -9.24 -19.62
C SER A 135 14.46 -9.69 -20.52
N ALA A 136 15.39 -8.80 -20.81
CA ALA A 136 16.57 -9.09 -21.65
C ALA A 136 17.58 -10.01 -20.95
N CYS A 137 17.68 -9.98 -19.64
CA CYS A 137 18.61 -10.81 -18.86
C CYS A 137 18.20 -12.29 -18.77
N THR A 138 16.94 -12.61 -19.05
CA THR A 138 16.47 -14.00 -19.13
C THR A 138 16.55 -14.59 -20.55
N ARG A 139 17.30 -13.93 -21.45
CA ARG A 139 17.47 -14.33 -22.85
C ARG A 139 18.91 -14.19 -23.34
N ILE A 140 19.30 -15.11 -24.22
CA ILE A 140 20.55 -15.01 -24.98
C ILE A 140 20.18 -14.80 -26.45
N PHE A 141 20.80 -13.83 -27.08
CA PHE A 141 20.51 -13.43 -28.45
C PHE A 141 21.67 -13.77 -29.38
N LYS A 142 21.41 -14.35 -30.53
CA LYS A 142 22.38 -14.38 -31.62
C LYS A 142 22.53 -12.97 -32.17
N ARG A 143 23.76 -12.50 -32.29
CA ARG A 143 24.07 -11.13 -32.75
C ARG A 143 23.43 -10.81 -34.10
N SER A 144 23.43 -11.77 -35.04
CA SER A 144 22.84 -11.59 -36.37
C SER A 144 21.31 -11.49 -36.31
N PHE A 145 20.68 -12.17 -35.35
CA PHE A 145 19.22 -12.10 -35.11
C PHE A 145 18.82 -10.74 -34.52
N LEU A 146 19.59 -10.24 -33.56
CA LEU A 146 19.40 -8.91 -33.01
C LEU A 146 19.66 -7.80 -34.06
N GLY A 147 20.64 -8.04 -34.97
CA GLY A 147 20.95 -7.14 -36.07
C GLY A 147 21.29 -5.71 -35.62
N LYS A 148 20.61 -4.73 -36.22
CA LYS A 148 20.78 -3.31 -35.92
C LYS A 148 19.89 -2.82 -34.77
N MET A 149 19.08 -3.69 -34.17
CA MET A 149 18.22 -3.29 -33.04
C MET A 149 19.05 -2.92 -31.81
N ARG A 150 18.61 -1.89 -31.10
CA ARG A 150 19.23 -1.36 -29.88
C ARG A 150 18.18 -1.07 -28.85
N PHE A 151 18.57 -1.06 -27.60
CA PHE A 151 17.72 -0.58 -26.49
C PHE A 151 17.42 0.91 -26.68
N ASN A 152 16.26 1.34 -26.27
CA ASN A 152 15.82 2.72 -26.38
C ASN A 152 16.38 3.55 -25.22
N GLU A 153 17.41 4.35 -25.47
CA GLU A 153 18.11 5.17 -24.47
C GLU A 153 17.26 6.32 -23.90
N LYS A 154 16.09 6.58 -24.48
CA LYS A 154 15.14 7.55 -23.92
C LYS A 154 14.31 6.98 -22.78
N LYS A 155 14.43 5.69 -22.48
CA LYS A 155 13.73 4.98 -21.42
C LYS A 155 14.68 4.65 -20.28
N ASP A 156 14.28 5.00 -19.05
CA ASP A 156 15.00 4.61 -17.84
C ASP A 156 14.56 3.21 -17.36
N THR A 157 13.37 2.78 -17.77
CA THR A 157 12.78 1.47 -17.43
C THR A 157 11.97 0.96 -18.61
N ALA A 158 11.73 -0.35 -18.64
CA ALA A 158 11.03 -1.04 -19.74
C ALA A 158 11.71 -0.90 -21.11
N GLU A 159 13.03 -0.67 -21.14
CA GLU A 159 13.86 -0.65 -22.34
C GLU A 159 13.99 -2.04 -22.98
N ASP A 160 13.97 -3.08 -22.16
CA ASP A 160 13.96 -4.47 -22.59
C ASP A 160 12.58 -4.88 -23.15
N GLU A 161 11.49 -4.41 -22.58
CA GLU A 161 10.15 -4.59 -23.11
C GLU A 161 9.98 -3.89 -24.47
N ASP A 162 10.50 -2.68 -24.63
CA ASP A 162 10.55 -1.98 -25.93
C ASP A 162 11.34 -2.77 -26.98
N LEU A 163 12.50 -3.32 -26.62
CA LEU A 163 13.29 -4.16 -27.51
C LEU A 163 12.52 -5.45 -27.86
N TYR A 164 11.96 -6.12 -26.84
CA TYR A 164 11.21 -7.37 -27.00
C TYR A 164 10.08 -7.26 -28.03
N ARG A 165 9.36 -6.14 -28.07
CA ARG A 165 8.26 -5.89 -29.01
C ARG A 165 8.70 -5.62 -30.43
N ARG A 166 9.89 -5.10 -30.62
CA ARG A 166 10.44 -4.82 -31.95
C ARG A 166 11.05 -6.03 -32.64
N ILE A 167 11.30 -7.11 -31.88
CA ILE A 167 11.83 -8.37 -32.41
C ILE A 167 10.70 -9.18 -33.03
N ASP A 168 10.89 -9.61 -34.26
CA ASP A 168 10.02 -10.59 -34.92
C ASP A 168 10.42 -12.02 -34.51
N TRP A 169 9.90 -12.46 -33.39
CA TRP A 169 10.22 -13.75 -32.79
C TRP A 169 9.87 -14.96 -33.66
N ASN A 170 8.95 -14.80 -34.61
CA ASN A 170 8.54 -15.89 -35.50
C ASN A 170 9.59 -16.19 -36.58
N LYS A 171 10.54 -15.30 -36.80
CA LYS A 171 11.66 -15.50 -37.77
C LYS A 171 12.87 -16.15 -37.14
N GLY A 172 12.89 -16.36 -35.83
CA GLY A 172 14.05 -16.91 -35.12
C GLY A 172 13.83 -18.35 -34.64
N LYS A 173 14.89 -19.17 -34.74
CA LYS A 173 14.96 -20.47 -34.11
C LYS A 173 15.20 -20.28 -32.60
N MET A 174 14.28 -20.77 -31.78
CA MET A 174 14.38 -20.76 -30.32
C MET A 174 15.04 -22.04 -29.81
N ALA A 175 15.79 -21.93 -28.71
CA ALA A 175 16.09 -23.01 -27.79
C ALA A 175 15.70 -22.63 -26.36
N THR A 176 15.47 -23.62 -25.51
CA THR A 176 15.07 -23.42 -24.11
C THR A 176 16.13 -24.01 -23.18
N ALA A 177 16.64 -23.24 -22.26
CA ALA A 177 17.48 -23.75 -21.17
C ALA A 177 16.56 -24.21 -20.03
N THR A 178 16.41 -25.51 -19.89
CA THR A 178 15.51 -26.15 -18.92
C THR A 178 16.07 -26.22 -17.51
N GLU A 179 17.38 -25.96 -17.32
CA GLU A 179 17.98 -25.73 -16.01
C GLU A 179 17.98 -24.26 -15.65
N TYR A 180 17.97 -23.93 -14.35
CA TYR A 180 18.03 -22.53 -13.91
C TYR A 180 19.38 -21.92 -14.28
N MET A 181 19.36 -20.99 -15.24
CA MET A 181 20.56 -20.31 -15.75
C MET A 181 20.65 -18.85 -15.33
N TYR A 182 19.62 -18.33 -14.65
CA TYR A 182 19.61 -16.96 -14.17
C TYR A 182 18.94 -16.86 -12.78
N PHE A 183 19.58 -16.12 -11.86
CA PHE A 183 19.12 -15.88 -10.50
C PHE A 183 18.94 -14.38 -10.28
N TYR A 184 17.68 -13.96 -10.20
CA TYR A 184 17.28 -12.57 -10.01
C TYR A 184 17.27 -12.17 -8.53
N ARG A 185 18.07 -11.15 -8.14
CA ARG A 185 18.13 -10.67 -6.76
C ARG A 185 16.97 -9.70 -6.44
N THR A 186 16.15 -10.05 -5.47
CA THR A 186 15.02 -9.22 -5.05
C THR A 186 15.36 -8.24 -3.92
N SER A 187 16.48 -8.45 -3.22
CA SER A 187 16.90 -7.65 -2.06
C SER A 187 17.65 -6.37 -2.39
N THR A 188 18.09 -6.15 -3.64
CA THR A 188 18.85 -4.96 -4.03
C THR A 188 18.15 -3.66 -3.64
N PRO A 189 18.72 -2.84 -2.73
CA PRO A 189 18.18 -1.54 -2.38
C PRO A 189 18.22 -0.60 -3.60
N ASN A 190 17.16 0.20 -3.78
CA ASN A 190 17.11 1.21 -4.87
C ASN A 190 17.28 0.67 -6.31
N SER A 191 16.89 -0.60 -6.56
CA SER A 191 16.84 -1.14 -7.92
C SER A 191 15.95 -0.26 -8.84
N LEU A 192 16.20 -0.30 -10.15
CA LEU A 192 15.39 0.47 -11.14
C LEU A 192 13.89 0.15 -11.01
N SER A 193 13.54 -1.11 -10.77
CA SER A 193 12.14 -1.52 -10.52
C SER A 193 11.54 -0.84 -9.29
N LYS A 194 12.31 -0.68 -8.21
CA LYS A 194 11.86 0.05 -7.02
C LYS A 194 11.80 1.56 -7.27
N LYS A 195 12.76 2.12 -8.01
CA LYS A 195 12.75 3.54 -8.43
C LYS A 195 11.55 3.83 -9.33
N TYR A 196 11.25 2.95 -10.27
CA TYR A 196 10.06 3.08 -11.12
C TYR A 196 8.76 3.11 -10.29
N ARG A 197 8.61 2.17 -9.35
CA ARG A 197 7.45 2.17 -8.44
C ARG A 197 7.36 3.44 -7.59
N ARG A 198 8.49 4.07 -7.29
CA ARG A 198 8.57 5.34 -6.56
C ARG A 198 8.44 6.59 -7.43
N GLY A 199 8.22 6.43 -8.74
CA GLY A 199 8.11 7.56 -9.67
C GLY A 199 9.41 8.34 -9.89
N GLU A 200 10.56 7.77 -9.56
CA GLU A 200 11.88 8.42 -9.68
C GLU A 200 12.50 8.26 -11.08
N THR A 201 11.85 7.55 -11.97
CA THR A 201 12.31 7.33 -13.35
C THR A 201 11.70 8.35 -14.30
N ARG A 202 12.38 8.59 -15.44
CA ARG A 202 11.89 9.52 -16.46
C ARG A 202 10.69 9.00 -17.26
N THR A 203 10.45 7.69 -17.23
CA THR A 203 9.35 7.06 -17.95
C THR A 203 8.03 7.40 -17.30
N LYS A 204 7.19 8.18 -17.98
CA LYS A 204 5.81 8.47 -17.59
C LYS A 204 4.87 7.64 -18.43
N ARG A 205 3.90 7.00 -17.78
CA ARG A 205 2.88 6.18 -18.45
C ARG A 205 1.51 6.82 -18.30
N VAL A 206 0.76 6.84 -19.40
CA VAL A 206 -0.67 7.16 -19.39
C VAL A 206 -1.41 6.00 -19.99
N ILE A 207 -2.42 5.54 -19.27
CA ILE A 207 -3.23 4.40 -19.66
C ILE A 207 -4.54 4.92 -20.25
N TYR A 208 -4.86 4.48 -21.47
CA TYR A 208 -6.14 4.69 -22.10
C TYR A 208 -6.85 3.36 -22.24
N TYR A 209 -8.14 3.38 -21.95
CA TYR A 209 -8.98 2.20 -22.13
C TYR A 209 -9.93 2.41 -23.31
N TYR A 210 -9.97 1.45 -24.23
CA TYR A 210 -10.90 1.41 -25.35
C TYR A 210 -11.60 0.07 -25.42
N ASP A 211 -12.91 0.10 -25.67
CA ASP A 211 -13.68 -1.13 -25.92
C ASP A 211 -13.36 -1.75 -27.28
N TYR A 212 -12.92 -0.93 -28.23
CA TYR A 212 -12.47 -1.35 -29.56
C TYR A 212 -11.50 -0.32 -30.16
N VAL A 213 -10.67 -0.79 -31.10
CA VAL A 213 -9.71 0.05 -31.80
C VAL A 213 -10.40 0.75 -32.98
N THR A 214 -10.33 2.08 -33.02
CA THR A 214 -10.89 2.91 -34.11
C THR A 214 -9.77 3.64 -34.84
N SER A 215 -10.07 4.13 -36.07
CA SER A 215 -9.16 4.97 -36.85
C SER A 215 -8.73 6.25 -36.12
N ASP A 216 -9.57 6.75 -35.22
CA ASP A 216 -9.36 8.00 -34.50
C ASP A 216 -8.34 7.84 -33.34
N MET A 217 -8.03 6.61 -32.94
CA MET A 217 -7.01 6.32 -31.91
C MET A 217 -5.64 6.88 -32.25
N LYS A 218 -5.22 6.80 -33.51
CA LYS A 218 -3.91 7.36 -33.95
C LYS A 218 -3.80 8.84 -33.68
N TRP A 219 -4.86 9.57 -34.00
CA TRP A 219 -4.91 11.01 -33.79
C TRP A 219 -4.89 11.32 -32.29
N LEU A 220 -5.73 10.66 -31.51
CA LEU A 220 -5.82 10.86 -30.06
C LEU A 220 -4.48 10.59 -29.35
N ILE A 221 -3.80 9.47 -29.66
CA ILE A 221 -2.50 9.13 -29.09
C ILE A 221 -1.45 10.19 -29.44
N LYS A 222 -1.47 10.69 -30.68
CA LYS A 222 -0.55 11.74 -31.13
C LYS A 222 -0.78 13.06 -30.37
N GLU A 223 -2.03 13.48 -30.22
CA GLU A 223 -2.37 14.72 -29.50
C GLU A 223 -2.06 14.61 -28.00
N VAL A 224 -2.36 13.49 -27.39
CA VAL A 224 -2.06 13.27 -25.96
C VAL A 224 -0.56 13.27 -25.69
N LYS A 225 0.24 12.63 -26.55
CA LYS A 225 1.71 12.69 -26.44
C LYS A 225 2.23 14.12 -26.53
N LYS A 226 1.67 14.91 -27.45
CA LYS A 226 2.05 16.31 -27.66
C LYS A 226 1.71 17.19 -26.44
N GLU A 227 0.51 17.04 -25.90
CA GLU A 227 0.04 17.88 -24.79
C GLU A 227 0.71 17.56 -23.45
N ARG A 228 1.22 16.35 -23.26
CA ARG A 228 1.68 15.88 -21.95
C ARG A 228 3.15 15.58 -21.83
N GLU A 229 3.93 15.76 -22.90
CA GLU A 229 5.36 15.38 -22.94
C GLU A 229 5.61 13.95 -22.44
N LEU A 230 4.72 13.01 -22.77
CA LEU A 230 4.77 11.65 -22.28
C LEU A 230 5.69 10.79 -23.11
N ASN A 231 6.49 9.96 -22.43
CA ASN A 231 7.37 8.99 -23.09
C ASN A 231 6.59 7.77 -23.57
N GLU A 232 5.47 7.44 -22.93
CA GLU A 232 4.72 6.22 -23.19
C GLU A 232 3.22 6.43 -23.00
N VAL A 233 2.44 5.85 -23.92
CA VAL A 233 0.98 5.81 -23.86
C VAL A 233 0.56 4.36 -23.89
N LEU A 234 -0.17 3.92 -22.86
CA LEU A 234 -0.74 2.58 -22.79
C LEU A 234 -2.20 2.63 -23.21
N VAL A 235 -2.58 1.71 -24.08
CA VAL A 235 -3.97 1.55 -24.51
C VAL A 235 -4.43 0.16 -24.09
N MET A 236 -5.52 0.11 -23.34
CA MET A 236 -6.18 -1.13 -22.97
C MET A 236 -7.37 -1.36 -23.91
N THR A 237 -7.49 -2.57 -24.45
CA THR A 237 -8.60 -2.96 -25.31
C THR A 237 -9.04 -4.38 -25.01
N ARG A 238 -10.14 -4.82 -25.63
CA ARG A 238 -10.57 -6.21 -25.55
C ARG A 238 -9.55 -7.13 -26.22
N LYS A 239 -9.39 -8.33 -25.70
CA LYS A 239 -8.40 -9.32 -26.14
C LYS A 239 -8.44 -9.58 -27.66
N ASN A 240 -9.61 -9.47 -28.28
CA ASN A 240 -9.81 -9.75 -29.71
C ASN A 240 -9.23 -8.65 -30.63
N ASP A 241 -8.94 -7.46 -30.11
CA ASP A 241 -8.45 -6.32 -30.89
C ASP A 241 -6.91 -6.17 -30.84
N LEU A 242 -6.21 -7.09 -30.14
CA LEU A 242 -4.75 -7.08 -30.03
C LEU A 242 -4.02 -7.03 -31.37
N PRO A 243 -4.42 -7.78 -32.43
CA PRO A 243 -3.77 -7.70 -33.74
C PRO A 243 -3.83 -6.33 -34.40
N GLU A 244 -4.90 -5.57 -34.17
CA GLU A 244 -5.02 -4.20 -34.67
C GLU A 244 -4.09 -3.24 -33.92
N LEU A 245 -3.89 -3.47 -32.62
CA LEU A 245 -2.97 -2.69 -31.79
C LEU A 245 -1.52 -2.92 -32.15
N GLU A 246 -1.13 -4.12 -32.58
CA GLU A 246 0.23 -4.44 -32.99
C GLU A 246 0.71 -3.56 -34.16
N LYS A 247 -0.19 -3.11 -35.03
CA LYS A 247 0.10 -2.13 -36.09
C LYS A 247 0.60 -0.79 -35.56
N TYR A 248 0.33 -0.48 -34.29
CA TYR A 248 0.72 0.75 -33.60
C TYR A 248 1.74 0.49 -32.48
N ALA A 249 2.33 -0.70 -32.46
CA ALA A 249 3.21 -1.19 -31.40
C ALA A 249 4.37 -0.27 -30.99
N ALA A 250 4.86 0.58 -31.89
CA ALA A 250 5.87 1.59 -31.55
C ALA A 250 5.36 2.71 -30.61
N ILE A 251 4.04 2.81 -30.42
CA ILE A 251 3.38 3.87 -29.68
C ILE A 251 2.49 3.32 -28.57
N ILE A 252 1.98 2.10 -28.73
CA ILE A 252 0.95 1.49 -27.89
C ILE A 252 1.49 0.19 -27.27
N GLU A 253 1.32 0.04 -26.00
CA GLU A 253 1.63 -1.17 -25.26
C GLU A 253 0.34 -1.97 -24.99
N PRO A 254 0.16 -3.17 -25.60
CA PRO A 254 -0.97 -4.00 -25.28
C PRO A 254 -0.80 -4.56 -23.85
N MET A 255 -1.72 -4.21 -22.96
CA MET A 255 -1.74 -4.72 -21.57
C MET A 255 -2.45 -6.07 -21.52
N ALA A 256 -1.89 -7.10 -22.19
CA ALA A 256 -2.46 -8.45 -22.20
C ALA A 256 -2.60 -9.08 -20.79
N THR A 257 -1.80 -8.67 -19.83
CA THR A 257 -1.78 -9.18 -18.45
C THR A 257 -2.78 -8.50 -17.50
N TYR A 258 -3.45 -7.44 -17.91
CA TYR A 258 -4.37 -6.66 -17.06
C TYR A 258 -5.78 -6.51 -17.64
N ALA A 259 -6.14 -7.24 -18.69
CA ALA A 259 -7.49 -7.25 -19.21
C ALA A 259 -8.41 -7.96 -18.20
N HIS A 260 -9.03 -7.21 -17.30
CA HIS A 260 -10.26 -7.64 -16.67
C HIS A 260 -11.39 -7.49 -17.69
N GLU A 261 -12.17 -8.56 -17.92
CA GLU A 261 -13.39 -8.49 -18.67
C GLU A 261 -14.33 -7.45 -18.05
N VAL A 262 -14.46 -6.31 -18.70
CA VAL A 262 -15.56 -5.38 -18.43
C VAL A 262 -16.75 -5.90 -19.20
N LYS A 263 -17.65 -6.59 -18.53
CA LYS A 263 -18.93 -7.00 -19.10
C LYS A 263 -19.83 -5.79 -19.24
N GLY A 264 -20.20 -5.51 -20.50
CA GLY A 264 -21.41 -4.78 -20.87
C GLY A 264 -21.35 -3.27 -20.69
N GLU A 265 -21.06 -2.56 -21.75
CA GLU A 265 -21.83 -1.41 -22.24
C GLU A 265 -21.23 -0.95 -23.58
N GLU A 266 -22.04 -1.01 -24.61
CA GLU A 266 -21.77 -0.42 -25.92
C GLU A 266 -21.80 1.11 -25.78
N ASN A 267 -20.80 1.78 -26.36
CA ASN A 267 -20.67 3.24 -26.49
C ASN A 267 -20.31 4.05 -25.23
N ARG A 268 -19.12 3.87 -24.69
CA ARG A 268 -18.51 4.93 -23.87
C ARG A 268 -17.16 5.36 -24.44
N PHE A 269 -17.05 6.65 -24.75
CA PHE A 269 -15.78 7.31 -25.00
C PHE A 269 -14.90 7.24 -23.76
N VAL A 270 -13.64 6.98 -23.96
CA VAL A 270 -12.63 6.91 -22.91
C VAL A 270 -12.49 8.26 -22.23
N GLU A 271 -12.72 8.27 -20.95
CA GLU A 271 -12.27 9.36 -20.11
C GLU A 271 -10.73 9.34 -20.07
N ILE A 272 -10.11 10.44 -20.45
CA ILE A 272 -8.65 10.58 -20.33
C ILE A 272 -8.31 10.53 -18.84
N VAL A 273 -7.78 9.42 -18.41
CA VAL A 273 -7.40 9.24 -17.01
C VAL A 273 -6.17 10.10 -16.73
N LYS A 274 -6.38 11.21 -16.05
CA LYS A 274 -5.28 12.03 -15.53
C LYS A 274 -4.58 11.28 -14.40
N ASN A 275 -3.25 11.34 -14.37
CA ASN A 275 -2.52 10.94 -13.18
C ASN A 275 -3.01 11.77 -11.98
N ILE A 276 -3.29 11.09 -10.89
CA ILE A 276 -3.50 11.76 -9.61
C ILE A 276 -2.13 11.96 -9.01
N GLU A 277 -1.71 13.23 -8.89
CA GLU A 277 -0.46 13.61 -8.24
C GLU A 277 -0.78 14.17 -6.85
N THR A 278 -0.17 13.61 -5.82
CA THR A 278 -0.37 14.02 -4.43
C THR A 278 0.93 13.80 -3.63
N GLN A 279 1.09 14.48 -2.51
CA GLN A 279 2.28 14.29 -1.68
C GLN A 279 2.17 13.03 -0.81
N VAL A 280 0.98 12.79 -0.26
CA VAL A 280 0.75 11.64 0.64
C VAL A 280 -0.48 10.87 0.19
N VAL A 281 -0.32 9.59 -0.02
CA VAL A 281 -1.44 8.65 -0.16
C VAL A 281 -1.65 7.94 1.18
N LEU A 282 -2.86 7.96 1.69
CA LEU A 282 -3.34 7.04 2.72
C LEU A 282 -4.12 5.92 2.04
N TYR A 283 -3.61 4.70 2.10
CA TYR A 283 -4.24 3.55 1.47
C TYR A 283 -4.81 2.59 2.52
N MET A 284 -6.04 2.18 2.29
CA MET A 284 -6.73 1.13 3.03
C MET A 284 -7.69 0.40 2.09
N GLY A 285 -7.48 -0.90 1.88
CA GLY A 285 -8.29 -1.69 0.93
C GLY A 285 -9.77 -1.65 1.29
N HIS A 286 -10.11 -2.09 2.50
CA HIS A 286 -11.50 -2.28 2.92
C HIS A 286 -11.76 -1.66 4.30
N PRO A 287 -12.36 -0.47 4.39
CA PRO A 287 -12.86 0.07 5.64
C PRO A 287 -14.25 -0.51 5.94
N TYR A 288 -14.32 -1.53 6.79
CA TYR A 288 -15.58 -2.24 7.04
C TYR A 288 -16.47 -1.58 8.09
N HIS A 289 -15.89 -0.97 9.12
CA HIS A 289 -16.61 -0.40 10.27
C HIS A 289 -15.88 0.81 10.81
N PHE A 290 -16.61 1.68 11.54
CA PHE A 290 -15.98 2.73 12.33
C PHE A 290 -15.20 2.09 13.49
N GLY A 291 -13.88 2.06 13.36
CA GLY A 291 -12.96 1.53 14.37
C GLY A 291 -11.72 2.40 14.50
N GLY A 292 -10.72 1.90 15.22
CA GLY A 292 -9.49 2.66 15.48
C GLY A 292 -8.72 3.05 14.20
N ARG A 293 -8.76 2.21 13.16
CA ARG A 293 -8.07 2.47 11.89
C ARG A 293 -8.73 3.60 11.10
N GLU A 294 -10.04 3.60 11.03
CA GLU A 294 -10.85 4.62 10.36
C GLU A 294 -10.76 5.95 11.12
N THR A 295 -10.79 5.91 12.44
CA THR A 295 -10.58 7.08 13.31
C THR A 295 -9.17 7.65 13.13
N PHE A 296 -8.15 6.81 12.96
CA PHE A 296 -6.80 7.26 12.62
C PHE A 296 -6.77 8.04 11.31
N ILE A 297 -7.33 7.48 10.22
CA ILE A 297 -7.38 8.16 8.91
C ILE A 297 -8.05 9.52 9.06
N TYR A 298 -9.21 9.58 9.71
CA TYR A 298 -9.96 10.82 9.90
C TYR A 298 -9.14 11.88 10.65
N ASN A 299 -8.58 11.52 11.81
CA ASN A 299 -7.82 12.48 12.63
C ASN A 299 -6.50 12.88 11.96
N PHE A 300 -5.84 11.95 11.26
CA PHE A 300 -4.64 12.24 10.49
C PHE A 300 -4.93 13.22 9.36
N CYS A 301 -5.92 12.95 8.52
CA CYS A 301 -6.28 13.81 7.40
C CYS A 301 -6.67 15.20 7.88
N ARG A 302 -7.50 15.29 8.92
CA ARG A 302 -7.95 16.57 9.48
C ARG A 302 -6.82 17.46 9.98
N GLN A 303 -5.74 16.88 10.51
CA GLN A 303 -4.62 17.63 11.06
C GLN A 303 -3.50 17.83 10.05
N MET A 304 -3.23 16.84 9.21
CA MET A 304 -2.09 16.86 8.30
C MET A 304 -2.40 17.50 6.95
N SER A 305 -3.66 17.63 6.53
CA SER A 305 -4.06 18.32 5.29
C SER A 305 -3.66 19.80 5.23
N LYS A 306 -3.37 20.40 6.38
CA LYS A 306 -2.80 21.76 6.48
C LYS A 306 -1.33 21.83 6.05
N HIS A 307 -0.67 20.69 5.96
CA HIS A 307 0.77 20.55 5.74
C HIS A 307 1.12 19.81 4.46
N TYR A 308 0.21 18.99 3.95
CA TYR A 308 0.43 18.12 2.78
C TYR A 308 -0.81 18.05 1.89
N ASP A 309 -0.60 17.86 0.61
CA ASP A 309 -1.64 17.38 -0.30
C ASP A 309 -1.83 15.88 -0.02
N ILE A 310 -3.00 15.52 0.48
CA ILE A 310 -3.31 14.15 0.89
C ILE A 310 -4.46 13.61 0.04
N THR A 311 -4.29 12.42 -0.49
CA THR A 311 -5.37 11.65 -1.13
C THR A 311 -5.59 10.35 -0.36
N VAL A 312 -6.83 10.08 0.02
CA VAL A 312 -7.21 8.82 0.65
C VAL A 312 -7.74 7.88 -0.41
N VAL A 313 -7.19 6.67 -0.46
CA VAL A 313 -7.50 5.68 -1.48
C VAL A 313 -8.06 4.42 -0.82
N PHE A 314 -9.25 4.01 -1.25
CA PHE A 314 -9.92 2.78 -0.82
C PHE A 314 -10.22 1.88 -2.01
N ASP A 315 -10.17 0.56 -1.83
CA ASP A 315 -10.72 -0.39 -2.82
C ASP A 315 -12.26 -0.41 -2.73
N GLU A 316 -12.79 -0.33 -1.51
CA GLU A 316 -14.22 -0.12 -1.24
C GLU A 316 -14.40 1.08 -0.33
N ILE A 317 -15.40 1.91 -0.63
CA ILE A 317 -15.63 3.16 0.10
C ILE A 317 -16.85 3.02 1.00
N ASN A 318 -16.65 3.32 2.30
CA ASN A 318 -17.76 3.55 3.23
C ASN A 318 -18.26 5.00 3.08
N PRO A 319 -19.52 5.24 2.67
CA PRO A 319 -20.03 6.59 2.40
C PRO A 319 -19.96 7.56 3.59
N VAL A 320 -20.11 7.04 4.81
CA VAL A 320 -20.06 7.86 6.03
C VAL A 320 -18.64 8.34 6.31
N LEU A 321 -17.64 7.42 6.20
CA LEU A 321 -16.24 7.79 6.33
C LEU A 321 -15.81 8.75 5.23
N GLN A 322 -16.24 8.50 3.99
CA GLN A 322 -15.97 9.37 2.85
C GLN A 322 -16.50 10.79 3.09
N ALA A 323 -17.76 10.92 3.54
CA ALA A 323 -18.35 12.23 3.85
C ALA A 323 -17.57 13.00 4.92
N ARG A 324 -17.05 12.31 5.93
CA ARG A 324 -16.22 12.93 6.98
C ARG A 324 -14.83 13.36 6.49
N LEU A 325 -14.28 12.68 5.50
CA LEU A 325 -12.93 12.96 4.97
C LEU A 325 -12.92 14.06 3.90
N ILE A 326 -13.94 14.11 3.04
CA ILE A 326 -14.06 15.08 1.93
C ILE A 326 -13.84 16.54 2.36
N PRO A 327 -14.24 17.03 3.55
CA PRO A 327 -13.95 18.40 3.96
C PRO A 327 -12.45 18.73 4.07
N TYR A 328 -11.57 17.75 4.13
CA TYR A 328 -10.15 17.93 4.40
C TYR A 328 -9.25 17.46 3.27
N VAL A 329 -9.64 16.39 2.56
CA VAL A 329 -8.79 15.68 1.60
C VAL A 329 -9.59 15.12 0.44
N GLU A 330 -8.91 14.85 -0.66
CA GLU A 330 -9.47 14.07 -1.75
C GLU A 330 -9.65 12.62 -1.32
N VAL A 331 -10.82 12.03 -1.64
CA VAL A 331 -11.14 10.64 -1.33
C VAL A 331 -11.55 9.93 -2.61
N ILE A 332 -10.81 8.92 -2.99
CA ILE A 332 -11.04 8.19 -4.23
C ILE A 332 -11.21 6.69 -4.01
N LYS A 333 -12.00 6.07 -4.85
CA LYS A 333 -12.02 4.63 -5.02
C LYS A 333 -10.82 4.23 -5.87
N ASN A 334 -10.11 3.18 -5.45
CA ASN A 334 -8.99 2.64 -6.21
C ASN A 334 -9.48 2.02 -7.53
N GLU A 335 -9.47 2.79 -8.58
CA GLU A 335 -9.63 2.27 -9.92
C GLU A 335 -8.25 1.88 -10.44
N LYS A 336 -8.00 0.58 -10.56
CA LYS A 336 -6.69 0.00 -10.93
C LYS A 336 -6.08 0.56 -12.22
N LYS A 337 -6.90 1.15 -13.07
CA LYS A 337 -6.52 1.82 -14.33
C LYS A 337 -6.07 3.28 -14.14
N VAL A 338 -6.31 3.89 -12.97
CA VAL A 338 -5.93 5.28 -12.68
C VAL A 338 -4.56 5.31 -12.01
N PRO A 339 -3.51 5.82 -12.66
CA PRO A 339 -2.21 5.97 -12.04
C PRO A 339 -2.23 7.03 -10.94
N ILE A 340 -1.64 6.71 -9.80
CA ILE A 340 -1.47 7.62 -8.67
C ILE A 340 0.02 7.76 -8.40
N VAL A 341 0.51 8.99 -8.31
CA VAL A 341 1.92 9.29 -8.00
C VAL A 341 1.99 10.09 -6.71
N CYS A 342 2.80 9.62 -5.76
CA CYS A 342 2.95 10.31 -4.49
C CYS A 342 4.40 10.27 -3.97
N ASP A 343 4.73 11.21 -3.07
CA ASP A 343 6.01 11.17 -2.36
C ASP A 343 6.02 10.07 -1.31
N SER A 344 4.93 9.92 -0.57
CA SER A 344 4.81 8.91 0.49
C SER A 344 3.48 8.18 0.41
N ILE A 345 3.50 6.86 0.60
CA ILE A 345 2.30 6.06 0.81
C ILE A 345 2.28 5.52 2.24
N ILE A 346 1.16 5.72 2.93
CA ILE A 346 0.88 5.16 4.25
C ILE A 346 -0.13 4.03 4.08
N VAL A 347 0.27 2.81 4.32
CA VAL A 347 -0.59 1.61 4.26
C VAL A 347 -1.18 1.40 5.66
N ASN A 348 -2.50 1.52 5.77
CA ASN A 348 -3.19 1.55 7.07
C ASN A 348 -3.61 0.17 7.59
N SER A 349 -3.29 -0.89 6.88
CA SER A 349 -3.59 -2.27 7.31
C SER A 349 -2.46 -3.21 6.92
N VAL A 350 -2.07 -4.09 7.84
CA VAL A 350 -1.07 -5.16 7.57
C VAL A 350 -1.56 -6.21 6.57
N TYR A 351 -2.85 -6.20 6.27
CA TYR A 351 -3.46 -7.11 5.30
C TYR A 351 -3.49 -6.56 3.88
N ASP A 352 -3.17 -5.26 3.71
CA ASP A 352 -3.25 -4.59 2.43
C ASP A 352 -1.90 -4.58 1.70
N ASN A 353 -1.90 -4.99 0.44
CA ASN A 353 -0.76 -4.81 -0.46
C ASN A 353 -0.93 -3.49 -1.21
N ILE A 354 0.17 -2.77 -1.40
CA ILE A 354 0.14 -1.53 -2.19
C ILE A 354 -0.30 -1.86 -3.63
N PRO A 355 -1.38 -1.20 -4.13
CA PRO A 355 -1.84 -1.40 -5.50
C PRO A 355 -0.75 -1.03 -6.53
N ARG A 356 -0.70 -1.77 -7.64
CA ARG A 356 0.33 -1.60 -8.67
C ARG A 356 0.23 -0.26 -9.42
N ASN A 357 -0.94 0.35 -9.44
CA ASN A 357 -1.18 1.66 -10.05
C ASN A 357 -0.73 2.84 -9.17
N ILE A 358 -0.21 2.60 -7.96
CA ILE A 358 0.32 3.64 -7.08
C ILE A 358 1.84 3.61 -7.12
N SER A 359 2.43 4.70 -7.60
CA SER A 359 3.88 4.94 -7.59
C SER A 359 4.24 5.86 -6.43
N TYR A 360 5.29 5.53 -5.69
CA TYR A 360 5.68 6.25 -4.48
C TYR A 360 7.21 6.26 -4.30
N LYS A 361 7.71 7.28 -3.59
CA LYS A 361 9.14 7.38 -3.21
C LYS A 361 9.42 6.70 -1.86
N LYS A 362 8.41 6.69 -0.97
CA LYS A 362 8.52 6.18 0.39
C LYS A 362 7.27 5.41 0.78
N SER A 363 7.44 4.25 1.39
CA SER A 363 6.37 3.42 1.91
C SER A 363 6.42 3.33 3.44
N ILE A 364 5.26 3.49 4.07
CA ILE A 364 5.10 3.47 5.53
C ILE A 364 3.98 2.50 5.86
N GLN A 365 4.27 1.50 6.69
CA GLN A 365 3.27 0.57 7.20
C GLN A 365 2.82 0.99 8.60
N MET A 366 1.52 1.17 8.79
CA MET A 366 0.92 1.37 10.11
C MET A 366 0.61 0.05 10.77
N ILE A 367 0.93 -0.07 12.05
CA ILE A 367 0.62 -1.23 12.89
C ILE A 367 -0.34 -0.78 13.99
N HIS A 368 -1.60 -1.18 13.84
CA HIS A 368 -2.72 -0.82 14.72
C HIS A 368 -3.13 -1.91 15.71
N GLY A 369 -2.40 -3.00 15.80
CA GLY A 369 -2.71 -4.12 16.70
C GLY A 369 -1.44 -4.74 17.27
N CYS A 370 -1.54 -5.34 18.44
CA CYS A 370 -0.46 -6.17 19.01
C CYS A 370 -0.26 -7.44 18.19
N GLN A 371 0.89 -8.09 18.31
CA GLN A 371 1.22 -9.31 17.59
C GLN A 371 0.15 -10.40 17.77
N SER A 372 -0.35 -10.57 19.00
CA SER A 372 -1.42 -11.54 19.33
C SER A 372 -2.74 -11.28 18.58
N SER A 373 -3.02 -10.04 18.19
CA SER A 373 -4.25 -9.66 17.49
C SER A 373 -4.08 -9.58 15.97
N THR A 374 -2.85 -9.42 15.46
CA THR A 374 -2.60 -9.32 14.01
C THR A 374 -2.34 -10.67 13.37
N ALA A 375 -1.87 -11.66 14.12
CA ALA A 375 -1.51 -13.01 13.64
C ALA A 375 -0.58 -13.01 12.39
N ARG A 376 0.16 -11.92 12.15
CA ARG A 376 1.09 -11.76 11.02
C ARG A 376 2.39 -11.13 11.48
N PRO A 377 3.53 -11.53 10.89
CA PRO A 377 4.81 -10.86 11.10
C PRO A 377 4.76 -9.44 10.55
N LEU A 378 5.66 -8.60 11.01
CA LEU A 378 5.84 -7.26 10.46
C LEU A 378 6.33 -7.33 9.00
N PRO A 379 5.83 -6.46 8.12
CA PRO A 379 6.28 -6.43 6.73
C PRO A 379 7.73 -5.93 6.64
N THR A 380 8.55 -6.67 5.89
CA THR A 380 9.97 -6.36 5.67
C THR A 380 10.21 -5.59 4.37
N ASP A 381 9.17 -5.40 3.55
CA ASP A 381 9.21 -4.76 2.22
C ASP A 381 8.87 -3.27 2.26
N LYS A 382 8.68 -2.67 3.44
CA LYS A 382 8.37 -1.26 3.63
C LYS A 382 9.59 -0.48 4.10
N ASP A 383 9.69 0.79 3.65
CA ASP A 383 10.80 1.66 4.06
C ASP A 383 10.73 1.99 5.56
N TYR A 384 9.51 2.10 6.09
CA TYR A 384 9.26 2.36 7.51
C TYR A 384 8.08 1.56 8.04
N VAL A 385 8.21 1.14 9.29
CA VAL A 385 7.12 0.56 10.10
C VAL A 385 6.83 1.51 11.24
N VAL A 386 5.56 1.88 11.41
CA VAL A 386 5.10 2.79 12.47
C VAL A 386 4.11 2.07 13.36
N CYS A 387 4.46 1.89 14.63
CA CYS A 387 3.58 1.36 15.67
C CYS A 387 2.81 2.50 16.35
N VAL A 388 1.54 2.27 16.67
CA VAL A 388 0.67 3.31 17.28
C VAL A 388 0.89 3.48 18.78
N SER A 389 1.71 2.63 19.42
CA SER A 389 2.11 2.71 20.84
C SER A 389 3.39 1.92 21.08
N GLU A 390 4.06 2.17 22.20
CA GLU A 390 5.18 1.34 22.66
C GLU A 390 4.70 -0.09 22.95
N ALA A 391 3.51 -0.25 23.55
CA ALA A 391 2.91 -1.55 23.81
C ALA A 391 2.74 -2.40 22.53
N VAL A 392 2.39 -1.78 21.41
CA VAL A 392 2.34 -2.46 20.12
C VAL A 392 3.76 -2.83 19.67
N LYS A 393 4.71 -1.91 19.72
CA LYS A 393 6.09 -2.18 19.35
C LYS A 393 6.67 -3.32 20.17
N ASP A 394 6.54 -3.26 21.49
CA ASP A 394 7.07 -4.27 22.42
C ASP A 394 6.45 -5.66 22.21
N SER A 395 5.18 -5.71 21.76
CA SER A 395 4.51 -6.98 21.49
C SER A 395 5.13 -7.78 20.34
N PHE A 396 5.86 -7.14 19.43
CA PHE A 396 6.59 -7.77 18.33
C PHE A 396 8.05 -8.06 18.65
N GLY A 397 8.56 -7.59 19.80
CA GLY A 397 9.92 -7.83 20.26
C GLY A 397 10.98 -7.42 19.23
N GLU A 398 11.91 -8.32 18.92
CA GLU A 398 13.03 -8.05 18.02
C GLU A 398 12.60 -7.71 16.58
N GLU A 399 11.45 -8.21 16.10
CA GLU A 399 10.92 -7.88 14.78
C GLU A 399 10.64 -6.38 14.64
N ALA A 400 10.29 -5.70 15.74
CA ALA A 400 9.94 -4.29 15.77
C ALA A 400 11.08 -3.37 16.21
N LYS A 401 12.31 -3.84 16.38
CA LYS A 401 13.42 -3.04 16.93
C LYS A 401 13.59 -1.69 16.21
N ASP A 402 13.48 -1.70 14.87
CA ASP A 402 13.65 -0.52 14.04
C ASP A 402 12.31 0.23 13.78
N ALA A 403 11.20 -0.26 14.35
CA ALA A 403 9.90 0.39 14.19
C ALA A 403 9.85 1.73 14.95
N ILE A 404 9.25 2.72 14.32
CA ILE A 404 9.04 4.05 14.88
C ILE A 404 7.73 4.06 15.66
N VAL A 405 7.69 4.70 16.83
CA VAL A 405 6.44 4.88 17.57
C VAL A 405 5.90 6.29 17.36
N ILE A 406 4.76 6.35 16.68
CA ILE A 406 3.96 7.57 16.54
C ILE A 406 2.53 7.26 16.97
N ARG A 407 2.13 7.74 18.13
CA ARG A 407 0.77 7.54 18.64
C ARG A 407 -0.27 8.15 17.70
N ASN A 408 -1.48 7.64 17.76
CA ASN A 408 -2.58 8.18 16.98
C ASN A 408 -2.94 9.60 17.44
N MET A 409 -3.28 10.48 16.50
CA MET A 409 -3.81 11.81 16.80
C MET A 409 -5.26 11.72 17.25
N THR A 410 -5.65 12.54 18.21
CA THR A 410 -7.05 12.69 18.64
C THR A 410 -7.73 13.84 17.93
N SER A 411 -9.05 13.90 17.98
CA SER A 411 -9.81 15.03 17.44
C SER A 411 -9.48 16.30 18.21
N PRO A 412 -9.21 17.42 17.53
CA PRO A 412 -8.91 18.70 18.18
C PRO A 412 -10.14 19.36 18.81
N GLU A 413 -11.34 18.80 18.64
CA GLU A 413 -12.57 19.34 19.22
C GLU A 413 -12.57 19.13 20.73
N LYS A 414 -12.79 20.23 21.43
CA LYS A 414 -12.93 20.22 22.89
C LYS A 414 -14.39 20.08 23.26
N VAL A 415 -14.66 19.18 24.19
CA VAL A 415 -15.95 19.03 24.84
C VAL A 415 -15.71 19.25 26.33
N GLU A 416 -16.56 20.04 26.98
CA GLU A 416 -16.42 20.31 28.40
C GLU A 416 -17.08 19.20 29.21
N LYS A 417 -16.47 18.85 30.32
CA LYS A 417 -16.99 17.88 31.27
C LYS A 417 -18.27 18.42 31.94
N VAL A 418 -19.30 17.61 31.93
CA VAL A 418 -20.56 17.90 32.65
C VAL A 418 -20.50 17.29 34.04
N SER A 419 -20.70 18.11 35.07
CA SER A 419 -20.75 17.65 36.47
C SER A 419 -22.18 17.41 36.91
N HIS A 420 -22.44 16.26 37.52
CA HIS A 420 -23.74 15.90 38.08
C HIS A 420 -23.67 15.78 39.60
N LYS A 421 -24.70 16.26 40.28
CA LYS A 421 -24.91 16.02 41.71
C LYS A 421 -25.92 14.89 41.84
N SER A 422 -25.46 13.66 41.86
CA SER A 422 -26.33 12.45 41.98
C SER A 422 -25.56 11.37 42.74
N ASP A 423 -26.28 10.56 43.49
CA ASP A 423 -25.75 9.35 44.13
C ASP A 423 -25.76 8.13 43.17
N VAL A 424 -26.23 8.32 41.95
CA VAL A 424 -26.24 7.30 40.90
C VAL A 424 -24.95 7.44 40.08
N LEU A 425 -24.16 6.38 39.99
CA LEU A 425 -22.92 6.31 39.23
C LEU A 425 -23.24 6.17 37.72
N ARG A 426 -22.83 7.15 36.92
CA ARG A 426 -23.03 7.14 35.46
C ARG A 426 -21.81 6.58 34.76
N LEU A 427 -21.99 5.42 34.13
CA LEU A 427 -20.96 4.71 33.42
C LEU A 427 -21.23 4.72 31.92
N ILE A 428 -20.13 4.80 31.12
CA ILE A 428 -20.20 4.67 29.68
C ILE A 428 -19.17 3.69 29.18
N THR A 429 -19.54 2.88 28.20
CA THR A 429 -18.61 2.05 27.43
C THR A 429 -18.79 2.32 25.92
N ALA A 430 -17.70 2.58 25.22
CA ALA A 430 -17.71 2.82 23.77
C ALA A 430 -16.72 1.86 23.10
N SER A 431 -17.20 0.71 22.68
CA SER A 431 -16.35 -0.35 22.14
C SER A 431 -17.13 -1.34 21.26
N ARG A 432 -16.42 -2.05 20.39
CA ARG A 432 -16.99 -3.18 19.62
C ARG A 432 -17.11 -4.39 20.55
N LEU A 433 -18.13 -4.38 21.38
CA LEU A 433 -18.38 -5.45 22.33
C LEU A 433 -18.95 -6.68 21.61
N ASN A 434 -18.45 -7.86 21.98
CA ASN A 434 -18.92 -9.16 21.50
C ASN A 434 -18.79 -10.17 22.64
N THR A 435 -19.74 -11.09 22.75
CA THR A 435 -19.77 -12.16 23.76
C THR A 435 -19.27 -13.51 23.24
N ASP A 436 -18.97 -13.63 21.94
CA ASP A 436 -18.31 -14.82 21.40
C ASP A 436 -16.92 -14.95 22.04
N PRO A 437 -16.59 -16.06 22.73
CA PRO A 437 -15.30 -16.25 23.38
C PRO A 437 -14.10 -16.07 22.46
N LYS A 438 -14.28 -16.32 21.17
CA LYS A 438 -13.24 -16.13 20.14
C LYS A 438 -12.91 -14.66 19.88
N TRP A 439 -13.86 -13.73 20.18
CA TRP A 439 -13.74 -12.31 19.85
C TRP A 439 -13.97 -11.39 21.06
N GLU A 440 -13.99 -11.95 22.26
CA GLU A 440 -14.25 -11.20 23.51
C GLU A 440 -13.06 -10.36 23.99
N ASP A 441 -12.25 -9.89 23.07
CA ASP A 441 -11.10 -9.05 23.35
C ASP A 441 -11.47 -7.67 23.93
N LYS A 442 -12.71 -7.21 23.75
CA LYS A 442 -13.22 -5.92 24.23
C LYS A 442 -13.90 -5.97 25.59
N GLY A 443 -14.01 -7.15 26.21
CA GLY A 443 -14.38 -7.33 27.61
C GLY A 443 -15.87 -7.24 27.92
N ALA A 444 -16.73 -7.75 27.04
CA ALA A 444 -18.18 -7.80 27.28
C ALA A 444 -18.51 -8.58 28.55
N SER A 445 -17.91 -9.75 28.78
CA SER A 445 -18.13 -10.53 30.01
C SER A 445 -17.65 -9.80 31.25
N ARG A 446 -16.52 -9.11 31.20
CA ARG A 446 -16.00 -8.30 32.31
C ARG A 446 -16.89 -7.09 32.61
N MET A 447 -17.50 -6.49 31.58
CA MET A 447 -18.52 -5.44 31.80
C MET A 447 -19.74 -5.99 32.58
N ILE A 448 -20.26 -7.15 32.18
CA ILE A 448 -21.37 -7.82 32.90
C ILE A 448 -20.97 -8.17 34.35
N GLN A 449 -19.74 -8.66 34.53
CA GLN A 449 -19.20 -8.98 35.85
C GLN A 449 -19.11 -7.74 36.75
N LEU A 450 -18.56 -6.64 36.26
CA LEU A 450 -18.47 -5.39 37.01
C LEU A 450 -19.88 -4.88 37.39
N ALA A 451 -20.84 -4.94 36.47
CA ALA A 451 -22.21 -4.55 36.74
C ALA A 451 -22.84 -5.39 37.91
N LYS A 452 -22.60 -6.71 37.90
CA LYS A 452 -23.03 -7.59 39.01
C LYS A 452 -22.37 -7.23 40.35
N MET A 453 -21.05 -6.98 40.34
CA MET A 453 -20.31 -6.57 41.55
C MET A 453 -20.84 -5.25 42.14
N LEU A 454 -21.18 -4.27 41.27
CA LEU A 454 -21.79 -3.02 41.70
C LEU A 454 -23.19 -3.27 42.34
N THR A 455 -24.00 -4.12 41.72
CA THR A 455 -25.35 -4.49 42.23
C THR A 455 -25.25 -5.21 43.58
N GLU A 456 -24.35 -6.18 43.75
CA GLU A 456 -24.12 -6.93 44.97
C GLU A 456 -23.66 -6.04 46.13
N LYS A 457 -22.96 -4.95 45.84
CA LYS A 457 -22.56 -3.94 46.83
C LYS A 457 -23.61 -2.84 47.05
N GLY A 458 -24.76 -2.91 46.41
CA GLY A 458 -25.83 -1.90 46.52
C GLY A 458 -25.46 -0.53 45.92
N ILE A 459 -24.45 -0.46 45.07
CA ILE A 459 -24.06 0.77 44.38
C ILE A 459 -25.04 1.00 43.24
N LYS A 460 -25.75 2.12 43.28
CA LYS A 460 -26.68 2.51 42.21
C LYS A 460 -25.91 3.02 41.00
N TYR A 461 -26.23 2.52 39.82
CA TYR A 461 -25.58 2.94 38.57
C TYR A 461 -26.55 3.01 37.39
N GLU A 462 -26.20 3.84 36.41
CA GLU A 462 -26.73 3.88 35.05
C GLU A 462 -25.57 3.66 34.11
N TRP A 463 -25.64 2.65 33.26
CA TRP A 463 -24.53 2.30 32.38
C TRP A 463 -24.96 2.22 30.92
N GLY A 464 -24.62 3.24 30.13
CA GLY A 464 -24.81 3.23 28.68
C GLY A 464 -23.64 2.55 27.99
N TYR A 465 -23.88 1.56 27.12
CA TYR A 465 -22.85 1.08 26.25
C TYR A 465 -23.20 1.29 24.78
N PHE A 466 -22.21 1.71 23.99
CA PHE A 466 -22.32 2.02 22.56
C PHE A 466 -21.60 0.96 21.76
N ALA A 467 -22.36 0.19 20.95
CA ALA A 467 -21.86 -0.93 20.15
C ALA A 467 -22.66 -1.07 18.84
N GLU A 468 -22.19 -1.92 17.94
CA GLU A 468 -22.90 -2.23 16.68
C GLU A 468 -24.18 -3.04 16.92
N SER A 469 -24.16 -3.92 17.93
CA SER A 469 -25.29 -4.79 18.29
C SER A 469 -25.38 -4.95 19.80
N PRO A 470 -26.58 -5.28 20.33
CA PRO A 470 -26.79 -5.50 21.77
C PRO A 470 -26.07 -6.78 22.24
N ILE A 471 -25.54 -6.72 23.46
CA ILE A 471 -24.96 -7.88 24.15
C ILE A 471 -26.13 -8.63 24.85
N PRO A 472 -26.22 -9.96 24.70
CA PRO A 472 -27.22 -10.74 25.41
C PRO A 472 -26.94 -10.77 26.93
N ASN A 473 -28.00 -10.93 27.72
CA ASN A 473 -27.94 -11.11 29.18
C ASN A 473 -27.28 -9.94 29.94
N THR A 474 -27.44 -8.70 29.46
CA THR A 474 -27.00 -7.52 30.20
C THR A 474 -27.81 -7.36 31.47
N PRO A 475 -27.18 -7.03 32.65
CA PRO A 475 -27.87 -6.74 33.90
C PRO A 475 -28.78 -5.52 33.79
N GLU A 476 -29.74 -5.44 34.73
CA GLU A 476 -30.54 -4.23 34.90
C GLU A 476 -29.65 -3.01 35.17
N GLY A 477 -29.97 -1.86 34.58
CA GLY A 477 -29.16 -0.65 34.65
C GLY A 477 -28.08 -0.55 33.53
N VAL A 478 -27.89 -1.59 32.71
CA VAL A 478 -26.99 -1.58 31.54
C VAL A 478 -27.81 -1.46 30.26
N VAL A 479 -27.67 -0.33 29.55
CA VAL A 479 -28.52 0.02 28.40
C VAL A 479 -27.72 0.06 27.12
N PHE A 480 -28.19 -0.65 26.10
CA PHE A 480 -27.61 -0.63 24.74
C PHE A 480 -27.92 0.69 24.02
N ASN A 481 -26.92 1.26 23.43
CA ASN A 481 -27.03 2.35 22.48
C ASN A 481 -26.29 1.96 21.18
N LYS A 482 -26.86 2.31 20.03
CA LYS A 482 -26.18 2.11 18.76
C LYS A 482 -24.94 2.99 18.67
N ALA A 483 -23.87 2.46 18.09
CA ALA A 483 -22.64 3.21 17.89
C ALA A 483 -22.89 4.53 17.15
N VAL A 484 -22.30 5.62 17.66
CA VAL A 484 -22.42 6.97 17.12
C VAL A 484 -21.05 7.47 16.65
N PRO A 485 -20.99 8.32 15.61
CA PRO A 485 -19.73 8.88 15.11
C PRO A 485 -18.99 9.78 16.10
N ASP A 486 -19.74 10.50 16.96
CA ASP A 486 -19.18 11.37 18.01
C ASP A 486 -19.69 10.95 19.39
N ILE A 487 -18.83 10.22 20.09
CA ILE A 487 -19.12 9.70 21.43
C ILE A 487 -18.78 10.71 22.55
N LYS A 488 -18.01 11.76 22.25
CA LYS A 488 -17.44 12.68 23.24
C LYS A 488 -18.50 13.36 24.12
N LYS A 489 -19.65 13.70 23.55
CA LYS A 489 -20.75 14.31 24.30
C LYS A 489 -21.25 13.40 25.43
N TYR A 490 -21.41 12.12 25.13
CA TYR A 490 -21.84 11.11 26.10
C TYR A 490 -20.75 10.81 27.14
N ILE A 491 -19.48 10.81 26.71
CA ILE A 491 -18.36 10.66 27.64
C ILE A 491 -18.30 11.84 28.62
N ALA A 492 -18.63 13.05 28.18
CA ALA A 492 -18.63 14.24 29.02
C ALA A 492 -19.66 14.19 30.13
N GLU A 493 -20.78 13.51 29.91
CA GLU A 493 -21.89 13.35 30.89
C GLU A 493 -21.67 12.18 31.87
N ALA A 494 -20.75 11.27 31.59
CA ALA A 494 -20.49 10.10 32.42
C ALA A 494 -19.55 10.40 33.59
N ASP A 495 -19.71 9.74 34.71
CA ASP A 495 -18.75 9.79 35.82
C ASP A 495 -17.48 9.00 35.49
N TYR A 496 -17.61 7.91 34.73
CA TYR A 496 -16.51 7.10 34.26
C TYR A 496 -16.74 6.55 32.84
N LEU A 497 -15.65 6.54 32.05
CA LEU A 497 -15.57 5.66 30.88
C LEU A 497 -14.99 4.31 31.34
N VAL A 498 -15.67 3.23 30.99
CA VAL A 498 -15.27 1.85 31.32
C VAL A 498 -14.78 1.13 30.08
N GLN A 499 -13.53 0.64 30.11
CA GLN A 499 -12.90 -0.10 29.01
C GLN A 499 -12.15 -1.32 29.55
N LEU A 500 -12.83 -2.47 29.56
CA LEU A 500 -12.34 -3.70 30.19
C LEU A 500 -11.77 -4.70 29.18
N SER A 501 -11.05 -4.23 28.18
CA SER A 501 -10.44 -5.05 27.13
C SER A 501 -9.34 -5.97 27.66
N SER A 502 -9.10 -7.09 26.99
CA SER A 502 -7.91 -7.94 27.21
C SER A 502 -6.76 -7.60 26.27
N ALA A 503 -7.03 -6.83 25.21
CA ALA A 503 -6.00 -6.34 24.28
C ALA A 503 -6.39 -4.98 23.71
N GLU A 504 -5.49 -4.03 23.74
CA GLU A 504 -5.63 -2.71 23.14
C GLU A 504 -4.29 -2.21 22.58
N ALA A 505 -4.37 -1.59 21.40
CA ALA A 505 -3.20 -0.98 20.77
C ALA A 505 -3.07 0.52 21.09
N PHE A 506 -4.20 1.24 21.22
CA PHE A 506 -4.23 2.67 21.51
C PHE A 506 -5.43 3.10 22.38
N CYS A 507 -6.63 2.69 22.01
CA CYS A 507 -7.90 3.01 22.69
C CYS A 507 -8.29 4.50 22.67
N TYR A 508 -8.90 4.95 21.55
CA TYR A 508 -9.36 6.33 21.37
C TYR A 508 -10.30 6.81 22.48
N SER A 509 -11.30 6.01 22.85
CA SER A 509 -12.29 6.39 23.85
C SER A 509 -11.68 6.73 25.20
N VAL A 510 -10.64 6.00 25.61
CA VAL A 510 -9.92 6.26 26.86
C VAL A 510 -9.15 7.60 26.78
N VAL A 511 -8.45 7.85 25.68
CA VAL A 511 -7.72 9.12 25.50
C VAL A 511 -8.70 10.30 25.46
N GLU A 512 -9.79 10.17 24.76
CA GLU A 512 -10.85 11.19 24.67
C GLU A 512 -11.49 11.47 26.02
N ALA A 513 -11.77 10.42 26.81
CA ALA A 513 -12.29 10.57 28.17
C ALA A 513 -11.33 11.37 29.07
N LEU A 514 -10.04 11.01 29.03
CA LEU A 514 -9.02 11.71 29.81
C LEU A 514 -8.89 13.19 29.38
N GLU A 515 -8.92 13.48 28.07
CA GLU A 515 -8.89 14.87 27.56
C GLU A 515 -10.09 15.71 27.98
N ILE A 516 -11.27 15.09 28.09
CA ILE A 516 -12.51 15.71 28.58
C ILE A 516 -12.45 15.94 30.11
N GLY A 517 -11.62 15.17 30.82
CA GLY A 517 -11.60 15.15 32.29
C GLY A 517 -12.57 14.11 32.87
N THR A 518 -13.04 13.16 32.08
CA THR A 518 -13.80 11.99 32.52
C THR A 518 -12.83 10.90 32.94
N PRO A 519 -12.79 10.48 34.20
CA PRO A 519 -11.93 9.41 34.66
C PRO A 519 -12.33 8.07 34.03
N VAL A 520 -11.39 7.13 34.05
CA VAL A 520 -11.57 5.85 33.35
C VAL A 520 -11.43 4.67 34.30
N ILE A 521 -12.13 3.57 34.02
CA ILE A 521 -11.91 2.26 34.61
C ILE A 521 -11.44 1.34 33.52
N VAL A 522 -10.20 0.88 33.63
CA VAL A 522 -9.53 0.10 32.57
C VAL A 522 -8.87 -1.14 33.15
N THR A 523 -8.68 -2.16 32.33
CA THR A 523 -7.90 -3.35 32.69
C THR A 523 -6.40 -3.06 32.74
N ASP A 524 -5.62 -3.89 33.44
CA ASP A 524 -4.17 -3.76 33.52
C ASP A 524 -3.49 -4.16 32.20
N LEU A 525 -3.44 -3.21 31.24
CA LEU A 525 -2.78 -3.37 29.97
C LEU A 525 -1.61 -2.39 29.79
N PRO A 526 -0.52 -2.80 29.10
CA PRO A 526 0.64 -1.94 28.87
C PRO A 526 0.30 -0.58 28.28
N VAL A 527 -0.63 -0.52 27.31
CA VAL A 527 -1.05 0.74 26.65
C VAL A 527 -1.67 1.73 27.65
N PHE A 528 -2.41 1.28 28.65
CA PHE A 528 -3.02 2.15 29.64
C PHE A 528 -1.99 2.70 30.64
N LYS A 529 -0.91 1.95 30.91
CA LYS A 529 0.26 2.46 31.65
C LYS A 529 0.95 3.60 30.88
N GLU A 530 1.09 3.47 29.56
CA GLU A 530 1.62 4.54 28.70
C GLU A 530 0.76 5.81 28.75
N LEU A 531 -0.55 5.69 28.92
CA LEU A 531 -1.47 6.82 29.08
C LEU A 531 -1.43 7.43 30.48
N LYS A 532 -0.56 6.91 31.37
CA LYS A 532 -0.35 7.41 32.74
C LYS A 532 -1.64 7.43 33.56
N ILE A 533 -2.46 6.39 33.41
CA ILE A 533 -3.62 6.20 34.26
C ILE A 533 -3.14 5.84 35.65
N LYS A 534 -3.71 6.49 36.69
CA LYS A 534 -3.32 6.32 38.08
C LYS A 534 -4.56 6.24 38.96
N ASP A 535 -4.62 5.22 39.78
CA ASP A 535 -5.71 4.95 40.72
C ASP A 535 -6.04 6.18 41.58
N GLY A 536 -7.33 6.54 41.62
CA GLY A 536 -7.86 7.66 42.37
C GLY A 536 -7.44 9.06 41.88
N GLN A 537 -6.63 9.17 40.79
CA GLN A 537 -6.20 10.46 40.25
C GLN A 537 -6.90 10.82 38.95
N ASN A 538 -6.93 9.91 37.98
CA ASN A 538 -7.59 10.08 36.69
C ASN A 538 -8.30 8.81 36.20
N GLY A 539 -8.36 7.78 37.05
CA GLY A 539 -9.04 6.52 36.76
C GLY A 539 -8.69 5.43 37.74
N TYR A 540 -9.03 4.21 37.38
CA TYR A 540 -8.68 2.99 38.09
C TYR A 540 -8.22 1.92 37.12
N ILE A 541 -7.17 1.19 37.49
CA ILE A 541 -6.69 0.01 36.79
C ILE A 541 -7.17 -1.22 37.53
N VAL A 542 -7.94 -2.07 36.87
CA VAL A 542 -8.48 -3.30 37.44
C VAL A 542 -7.81 -4.53 36.82
N PRO A 543 -7.67 -5.63 37.58
CA PRO A 543 -7.06 -6.84 37.05
C PRO A 543 -7.94 -7.51 35.97
N LEU A 544 -7.34 -8.25 35.07
CA LEU A 544 -8.05 -8.92 33.97
C LEU A 544 -9.02 -10.02 34.44
N ASP A 545 -8.75 -10.65 35.57
CA ASP A 545 -9.61 -11.65 36.20
C ASP A 545 -10.78 -11.03 37.00
N MET A 546 -10.77 -9.69 37.11
CA MET A 546 -11.77 -8.91 37.85
C MET A 546 -11.80 -9.23 39.37
N ASP A 547 -10.74 -9.77 39.94
CA ASP A 547 -10.61 -10.01 41.40
C ASP A 547 -10.12 -8.74 42.09
N PHE A 548 -11.07 -7.86 42.41
CA PHE A 548 -10.80 -6.63 43.13
C PHE A 548 -12.06 -6.16 43.88
N ASP A 549 -11.84 -5.35 44.92
CA ASP A 549 -12.93 -4.74 45.66
C ASP A 549 -13.47 -3.52 44.93
N VAL A 550 -14.71 -3.62 44.42
CA VAL A 550 -15.39 -2.56 43.66
C VAL A 550 -15.63 -1.29 44.50
N GLU A 551 -15.64 -1.38 45.84
CA GLU A 551 -15.79 -0.22 46.75
C GLU A 551 -14.55 0.70 46.71
N LYS A 552 -13.44 0.25 46.11
CA LYS A 552 -12.25 1.09 45.83
C LYS A 552 -12.50 2.14 44.75
N ILE A 553 -13.51 1.92 43.90
CA ILE A 553 -13.91 2.88 42.86
C ILE A 553 -14.64 4.05 43.55
N LYS A 554 -13.89 5.08 43.94
CA LYS A 554 -14.40 6.29 44.56
C LYS A 554 -14.36 7.44 43.55
N LYS A 555 -15.14 8.50 43.81
CA LYS A 555 -15.14 9.69 42.99
C LYS A 555 -13.71 10.26 42.85
N VAL A 556 -13.24 10.35 41.60
CA VAL A 556 -11.94 10.94 41.27
C VAL A 556 -12.05 12.47 41.32
N PRO A 557 -11.08 13.18 41.95
CA PRO A 557 -11.03 14.63 41.90
C PRO A 557 -10.93 15.17 40.47
N GLU A 558 -11.27 16.43 40.27
CA GLU A 558 -11.03 17.10 38.98
C GLU A 558 -9.54 17.01 38.62
N PHE A 559 -9.22 16.62 37.37
CA PHE A 559 -7.88 16.51 36.87
C PHE A 559 -7.75 17.13 35.48
N LYS A 560 -6.52 17.48 35.10
CA LYS A 560 -6.20 17.92 33.74
C LYS A 560 -5.31 16.88 33.06
N TYR A 561 -5.70 16.48 31.87
CA TYR A 561 -4.91 15.61 31.02
C TYR A 561 -4.66 16.31 29.68
N THR A 562 -3.44 16.24 29.21
CA THR A 562 -3.05 16.87 27.93
C THR A 562 -2.50 15.80 27.01
N TYR A 563 -3.16 15.61 25.89
CA TYR A 563 -2.68 14.81 24.79
C TYR A 563 -2.14 15.74 23.70
N ASN A 564 -0.83 15.65 23.42
CA ASN A 564 -0.16 16.67 22.58
C ASN A 564 -0.12 16.25 21.10
N ASN A 565 -1.17 16.54 20.36
CA ASN A 565 -1.23 16.34 18.91
C ASN A 565 -0.11 17.10 18.16
N GLY A 566 0.32 18.27 18.63
CA GLY A 566 1.38 19.07 18.00
C GLY A 566 2.72 18.33 17.93
N THR A 567 3.07 17.58 18.98
CA THR A 567 4.27 16.73 18.98
C THR A 567 4.13 15.60 17.94
N LEU A 568 2.94 15.04 17.78
CA LEU A 568 2.67 13.97 16.80
C LEU A 568 2.73 14.52 15.36
N VAL A 569 2.18 15.70 15.11
CA VAL A 569 2.33 16.40 13.83
C VAL A 569 3.82 16.60 13.50
N THR A 570 4.63 17.00 14.49
CA THR A 570 6.07 17.19 14.28
C THR A 570 6.78 15.87 13.95
N LYS A 571 6.45 14.77 14.63
CA LYS A 571 6.99 13.43 14.31
C LYS A 571 6.62 13.01 12.89
N TRP A 572 5.36 13.19 12.49
CA TRP A 572 4.91 12.90 11.13
C TRP A 572 5.62 13.75 10.08
N LYS A 573 5.79 15.05 10.33
CA LYS A 573 6.55 15.94 9.42
C LYS A 573 8.01 15.52 9.27
N LYS A 574 8.64 15.04 10.33
CA LYS A 574 10.01 14.48 10.26
C LYS A 574 10.06 13.22 9.40
N LEU A 575 9.04 12.36 9.47
CA LEU A 575 8.97 11.12 8.71
C LEU A 575 8.61 11.36 7.23
N LEU A 576 7.62 12.22 6.96
CA LEU A 576 7.13 12.51 5.63
C LEU A 576 8.04 13.50 4.85
N GLY A 577 8.81 14.33 5.54
CA GLY A 577 9.63 15.38 4.97
C GLY A 577 8.96 16.76 5.04
N ASN A 578 9.77 17.82 4.94
CA ASN A 578 9.29 19.20 4.97
C ASN A 578 8.91 19.66 3.56
N THR A 579 7.70 19.39 3.15
CA THR A 579 7.10 19.89 1.91
C THR A 579 5.96 20.85 2.26
N LYS A 580 5.53 21.67 1.31
CA LYS A 580 4.32 22.49 1.45
C LYS A 580 3.27 21.97 0.48
N PRO A 581 1.97 22.06 0.81
CA PRO A 581 0.92 21.74 -0.14
C PRO A 581 1.10 22.55 -1.42
N THR A 582 1.02 21.87 -2.56
CA THR A 582 1.15 22.49 -3.89
C THR A 582 -0.21 22.85 -4.48
N HIS A 583 -1.25 22.14 -4.05
CA HIS A 583 -2.62 22.33 -4.49
C HIS A 583 -3.52 22.77 -3.34
N LYS A 584 -4.44 23.68 -3.60
CA LYS A 584 -5.53 23.96 -2.67
C LYS A 584 -6.69 23.03 -2.99
N TYR A 585 -6.80 21.96 -2.24
CA TYR A 585 -7.98 21.13 -2.29
C TYR A 585 -9.24 21.95 -1.99
N LYS A 586 -10.24 21.87 -2.87
CA LYS A 586 -11.54 22.51 -2.68
C LYS A 586 -12.57 21.42 -2.39
N PRO A 587 -13.06 21.31 -1.16
CA PRO A 587 -14.03 20.28 -0.81
C PRO A 587 -15.35 20.50 -1.55
N GLU A 588 -15.91 19.44 -2.08
CA GLU A 588 -17.30 19.41 -2.54
C GLU A 588 -18.26 19.29 -1.36
N LYS A 589 -19.42 19.97 -1.47
CA LYS A 589 -20.47 19.82 -0.48
C LYS A 589 -21.24 18.52 -0.74
N MET A 590 -20.91 17.51 0.02
CA MET A 590 -21.51 16.17 -0.09
C MET A 590 -22.37 15.85 1.12
N LYS A 591 -23.41 15.06 0.93
CA LYS A 591 -24.32 14.57 1.97
C LYS A 591 -24.51 13.07 1.84
N VAL A 592 -24.63 12.38 2.97
CA VAL A 592 -25.04 10.97 3.01
C VAL A 592 -26.56 10.92 3.00
N VAL A 593 -27.10 10.15 2.07
CA VAL A 593 -28.55 9.89 1.99
C VAL A 593 -28.78 8.42 2.31
N ARG A 594 -29.63 8.14 3.29
CA ARG A 594 -30.16 6.80 3.55
C ARG A 594 -31.42 6.61 2.72
N VAL A 595 -31.41 5.63 1.84
CA VAL A 595 -32.53 5.31 0.97
C VAL A 595 -33.72 4.81 1.78
N THR A 596 -34.87 5.45 1.65
CA THR A 596 -36.12 5.10 2.35
C THR A 596 -37.09 4.35 1.45
N THR A 597 -36.98 4.55 0.14
CA THR A 597 -37.80 3.88 -0.86
C THR A 597 -36.90 3.42 -2.00
N GLN A 598 -37.02 2.17 -2.44
CA GLN A 598 -36.22 1.63 -3.54
C GLN A 598 -36.49 2.42 -4.83
N TYR A 599 -35.42 2.87 -5.50
CA TYR A 599 -35.53 3.57 -6.77
C TYR A 599 -34.33 3.30 -7.68
N ARG A 600 -34.50 3.54 -8.98
CA ARG A 600 -33.39 3.51 -9.95
C ARG A 600 -32.72 4.88 -9.99
N ASP A 601 -31.48 4.92 -9.56
CA ASP A 601 -30.67 6.12 -9.64
C ASP A 601 -30.04 6.26 -11.02
N ILE A 602 -30.40 7.33 -11.74
CA ILE A 602 -29.98 7.56 -13.13
C ILE A 602 -28.48 7.92 -13.20
N VAL A 603 -27.98 8.67 -12.22
CA VAL A 603 -26.57 9.11 -12.21
C VAL A 603 -25.63 7.96 -11.85
N LEU A 604 -26.03 7.13 -10.89
CA LEU A 604 -25.28 5.94 -10.51
C LEU A 604 -25.57 4.73 -11.40
N ASN A 605 -26.58 4.88 -12.29
CA ASN A 605 -27.06 3.87 -13.22
C ASN A 605 -27.35 2.49 -12.58
N ARG A 606 -27.91 2.50 -11.35
CA ARG A 606 -28.28 1.28 -10.63
C ARG A 606 -29.51 1.47 -9.74
N ILE A 607 -30.08 0.35 -9.29
CA ILE A 607 -31.14 0.36 -8.29
C ILE A 607 -30.49 0.57 -6.92
N LEU A 608 -31.05 1.51 -6.13
CA LEU A 608 -30.70 1.74 -4.76
C LEU A 608 -31.77 1.11 -3.87
N ASN A 609 -31.34 0.32 -2.87
CA ASN A 609 -32.22 -0.45 -2.01
C ASN A 609 -32.51 0.26 -0.69
N ILE A 610 -33.64 -0.05 -0.08
CA ILE A 610 -34.05 0.53 1.21
C ILE A 610 -32.96 0.23 2.26
N GLY A 611 -32.58 1.26 3.02
CA GLY A 611 -31.53 1.20 4.04
C GLY A 611 -30.13 1.45 3.53
N GLU A 612 -29.92 1.46 2.21
CA GLU A 612 -28.61 1.76 1.63
C GLU A 612 -28.21 3.22 1.89
N ARG A 613 -26.91 3.43 2.18
CA ARG A 613 -26.33 4.77 2.37
C ARG A 613 -25.52 5.16 1.16
N VAL A 614 -25.85 6.30 0.58
CA VAL A 614 -25.22 6.81 -0.64
C VAL A 614 -24.74 8.23 -0.43
N LEU A 615 -23.48 8.47 -0.77
CA LEU A 615 -22.90 9.81 -0.77
C LEU A 615 -23.23 10.50 -2.10
N MET A 616 -23.77 11.71 -2.04
CA MET A 616 -24.10 12.49 -3.24
C MET A 616 -23.95 14.00 -2.99
N PRO A 617 -23.80 14.82 -4.04
CA PRO A 617 -23.78 16.27 -3.91
C PRO A 617 -25.00 16.81 -3.16
N GLU A 618 -24.80 17.85 -2.33
CA GLU A 618 -25.84 18.38 -1.44
C GLU A 618 -27.15 18.74 -2.18
N GLU A 619 -27.05 19.35 -3.35
CA GLU A 619 -28.22 19.71 -4.16
C GLU A 619 -29.02 18.47 -4.61
N ARG A 620 -28.30 17.40 -4.97
CA ARG A 620 -28.92 16.14 -5.36
C ARG A 620 -29.54 15.43 -4.17
N ALA A 621 -28.85 15.44 -3.01
CA ALA A 621 -29.35 14.88 -1.77
C ALA A 621 -30.70 15.51 -1.37
N LYS A 622 -30.83 16.83 -1.48
CA LYS A 622 -32.08 17.53 -1.26
C LYS A 622 -33.19 17.06 -2.22
N LYS A 623 -32.90 16.96 -3.51
CA LYS A 623 -33.89 16.47 -4.50
C LYS A 623 -34.37 15.05 -4.21
N VAL A 624 -33.48 14.16 -3.80
CA VAL A 624 -33.81 12.77 -3.43
C VAL A 624 -34.66 12.73 -2.16
N ALA A 625 -34.33 13.56 -1.16
CA ALA A 625 -35.09 13.67 0.06
C ALA A 625 -36.50 14.28 -0.18
N ASP A 626 -36.60 15.37 -0.93
CA ASP A 626 -37.86 16.05 -1.28
C ASP A 626 -38.79 15.14 -2.09
N ALA A 627 -38.22 14.25 -2.91
CA ALA A 627 -38.98 13.24 -3.66
C ALA A 627 -39.39 12.01 -2.81
N GLY A 628 -39.03 11.94 -1.54
CA GLY A 628 -39.37 10.84 -0.64
C GLY A 628 -38.57 9.54 -0.84
N PHE A 629 -37.49 9.58 -1.63
CA PHE A 629 -36.67 8.39 -1.90
C PHE A 629 -35.55 8.18 -0.88
N GLY A 630 -35.24 9.18 -0.07
CA GLY A 630 -34.16 9.09 0.90
C GLY A 630 -34.26 10.14 2.01
N MET A 631 -33.51 9.94 3.10
CA MET A 631 -33.36 10.87 4.21
C MET A 631 -31.89 11.28 4.33
N ILE A 632 -31.62 12.58 4.41
CA ILE A 632 -30.27 13.10 4.64
C ILE A 632 -29.86 12.77 6.06
N GLU A 633 -28.72 12.08 6.22
CA GLU A 633 -28.14 11.79 7.53
C GLU A 633 -27.09 12.87 7.90
N GLU A 634 -27.11 13.31 9.15
CA GLU A 634 -26.02 14.09 9.73
C GLU A 634 -24.84 13.15 9.99
N VAL A 635 -23.62 13.54 9.55
CA VAL A 635 -22.40 12.73 9.57
C VAL A 635 -21.29 13.41 10.38
#